data_0be67992c14c15fc0fed9d0a39d7e818
#
_entry.id   0be67992c14c15fc0fed9d0a39d7e818
#
_cell.length_a   1.000
_cell.length_b   1.000
_cell.length_c   1.000
_cell.angle_alpha   90.00
_cell.angle_beta   90.00
_cell.angle_gamma   90.00
#
_symmetry.space_group_name_H-M   'P 1'
#
loop_
_entity.id
_entity.type
_entity.pdbx_description
1 polymer ?
#
loop_
_entity_poly.entity_id
_entity_poly.type
_entity_poly.pdbx_seq_one_letter_code
_entity_poly.pdbx_strand_id
1 'polypeptide(L)'
;MNNSSKLLFTTILYLFVCTDLMAKQAIQRVDSEYTVEAYKLSGNESIQIDGILNESFWQHVTPITNFTQQEPQEGGDPTEKTEIYIAYDEANLYIGAMLYDRNPDQILAYQKRRDQGLGADDRFMWILDTFNNGRNAYFFETNPAALRGDGLLTVGQGTKLNKAWNSIWDAKTQITDQGWSVEIRIPFRSIDFDPEIKSWGINFQRTIRRNNEEILWSGWRRNQGLFRPQNAGTLTGLTDLSQGLGLEVKPFATGTRSMSNPSGENRSIDKSMDAGFDVTYSFTPSIRTSLTVNTDFAETEVDQRRVNLTRFPLRFPEQRDFFLEGSGIFSFVPSSGVEPFFSRRIGLVGGQPVPINGGLRILGRDGNTNMGLYQIRTGESDLNPSEDFTAARLSQNIFSESSVGLIYTRRGQAGNSPLDTDHTLGTDLELGTSSFLGNKNLQLQAFFVWHNEGSSGLTNQFWDRTSRGIRLNYPNFPFYSWVSYREFGSSFNPAVGFTPRNGFRRLQPTTGYNWVFPENSILRFWEVQLRYELLTNLDFEPETINTTLTPIQIQFESGEQIEFSINRNFERIYEGFDILRDGTVIILPGKYKNWGVNGEFETAGFRKISGEIEYGYEGFWTGTRQALQLEGTIRPFIGINLSANWSNSYVELPETSFTTNLFVVRSNIDLTPDIAFTQIVQYDDLSELLGLYNRFRWTITPGSDLFLVFSRNWIDTGNRLEAIESQAAVKVNYTYRF
;
A
#
# COMPACT_ATOMS: atom_id res chain seq x y z
N MET A 1 -15.91 -37.65 1.17
CA MET A 1 -15.67 -36.79 -0.02
C MET A 1 -16.38 -37.44 -1.20
N ASN A 2 -17.41 -36.80 -1.73
CA ASN A 2 -18.17 -37.31 -2.88
C ASN A 2 -17.29 -37.23 -4.15
N ASN A 3 -17.60 -38.09 -5.15
CA ASN A 3 -16.86 -38.18 -6.39
C ASN A 3 -16.68 -36.82 -7.12
N SER A 4 -17.60 -35.89 -6.94
CA SER A 4 -17.56 -34.56 -7.52
C SER A 4 -16.44 -33.69 -6.92
N SER A 5 -16.13 -33.81 -5.63
CA SER A 5 -15.04 -33.07 -4.98
C SER A 5 -13.67 -33.64 -5.32
N LYS A 6 -13.56 -34.95 -5.55
CA LYS A 6 -12.34 -35.57 -6.06
C LYS A 6 -12.07 -35.15 -7.52
N LEU A 7 -13.12 -35.06 -8.34
CA LEU A 7 -12.98 -34.62 -9.73
C LEU A 7 -12.53 -33.16 -9.83
N LEU A 8 -13.10 -32.28 -9.00
CA LEU A 8 -12.71 -30.87 -8.95
C LEU A 8 -11.24 -30.69 -8.49
N PHE A 9 -10.85 -31.42 -7.45
CA PHE A 9 -9.46 -31.36 -6.93
C PHE A 9 -8.45 -31.94 -7.93
N THR A 10 -8.80 -33.01 -8.62
CA THR A 10 -7.97 -33.64 -9.67
C THR A 10 -7.89 -32.74 -10.91
N THR A 11 -8.98 -32.08 -11.29
CA THR A 11 -9.00 -31.16 -12.45
C THR A 11 -8.19 -29.88 -12.17
N ILE A 12 -8.25 -29.36 -10.95
CA ILE A 12 -7.45 -28.20 -10.51
C ILE A 12 -5.95 -28.60 -10.47
N LEU A 13 -5.63 -29.78 -9.93
CA LEU A 13 -4.25 -30.28 -9.89
C LEU A 13 -3.70 -30.56 -11.31
N TYR A 14 -4.54 -31.06 -12.23
CA TYR A 14 -4.17 -31.28 -13.64
C TYR A 14 -3.99 -29.98 -14.41
N LEU A 15 -4.79 -28.94 -14.12
CA LEU A 15 -4.58 -27.59 -14.66
C LEU A 15 -3.22 -27.02 -14.20
N PHE A 16 -2.85 -27.21 -12.92
CA PHE A 16 -1.54 -26.78 -12.40
C PHE A 16 -0.36 -27.53 -13.06
N VAL A 17 -0.47 -28.83 -13.29
CA VAL A 17 0.60 -29.64 -13.89
C VAL A 17 0.73 -29.43 -15.41
N CYS A 18 -0.37 -29.18 -16.12
CA CYS A 18 -0.33 -28.91 -17.56
C CYS A 18 0.20 -27.51 -17.90
N THR A 19 0.12 -26.53 -16.98
CA THR A 19 0.66 -25.18 -17.22
C THR A 19 2.17 -25.08 -17.11
N ASP A 20 2.83 -25.96 -16.35
CA ASP A 20 4.29 -26.01 -16.25
C ASP A 20 4.97 -26.41 -17.59
N LEU A 21 4.29 -27.19 -18.42
CA LEU A 21 4.82 -27.61 -19.75
C LEU A 21 4.72 -26.51 -20.83
N MET A 22 3.85 -25.50 -20.63
CA MET A 22 3.68 -24.38 -21.58
C MET A 22 4.43 -23.09 -21.16
N ALA A 23 4.94 -23.00 -19.94
CA ALA A 23 5.43 -21.75 -19.33
C ALA A 23 6.94 -21.49 -19.53
N LYS A 24 7.67 -22.31 -20.25
CA LYS A 24 9.12 -22.10 -20.50
C LYS A 24 9.44 -21.16 -21.68
N GLN A 25 8.57 -20.25 -22.04
CA GLN A 25 8.98 -19.13 -22.89
C GLN A 25 9.40 -17.97 -21.98
N ALA A 26 10.71 -17.85 -21.78
CA ALA A 26 11.31 -16.62 -21.28
C ALA A 26 10.80 -15.45 -22.12
N ILE A 27 10.36 -14.37 -21.46
CA ILE A 27 10.00 -13.14 -22.16
C ILE A 27 11.27 -12.71 -22.91
N GLN A 28 11.31 -12.87 -24.24
CA GLN A 28 12.31 -12.21 -25.05
C GLN A 28 12.02 -10.71 -25.00
N ARG A 29 12.70 -10.01 -24.10
CA ARG A 29 12.78 -8.55 -24.16
C ARG A 29 13.60 -8.22 -25.41
N VAL A 30 12.90 -7.84 -26.47
CA VAL A 30 13.51 -7.60 -27.79
C VAL A 30 13.60 -6.09 -28.00
N ASP A 31 14.51 -5.45 -27.26
CA ASP A 31 15.01 -4.15 -27.73
C ASP A 31 16.47 -4.00 -27.28
N SER A 32 17.38 -4.16 -28.23
CA SER A 32 18.82 -3.93 -28.02
C SER A 32 19.15 -2.48 -27.64
N GLU A 33 18.21 -1.56 -27.81
CA GLU A 33 18.33 -0.16 -27.47
C GLU A 33 18.35 0.10 -25.95
N TYR A 34 17.62 -0.73 -25.17
CA TYR A 34 17.53 -0.59 -23.70
C TYR A 34 18.25 -1.74 -23.00
N THR A 35 19.53 -1.93 -23.37
CA THR A 35 20.40 -2.93 -22.75
C THR A 35 21.63 -2.23 -22.18
N VAL A 36 21.99 -2.57 -20.94
CA VAL A 36 23.18 -2.08 -20.25
C VAL A 36 23.96 -3.24 -19.67
N GLU A 37 25.28 -3.18 -19.76
CA GLU A 37 26.20 -4.13 -19.14
C GLU A 37 26.77 -3.54 -17.84
N ALA A 38 26.70 -4.30 -16.74
CA ALA A 38 27.29 -3.90 -15.47
C ALA A 38 28.80 -4.04 -15.48
N TYR A 39 29.52 -3.04 -15.01
CA TYR A 39 30.98 -3.07 -14.88
C TYR A 39 31.38 -3.86 -13.63
N LYS A 40 32.15 -4.93 -13.80
CA LYS A 40 32.68 -5.72 -12.68
C LYS A 40 33.93 -5.02 -12.09
N LEU A 41 33.84 -4.64 -10.81
CA LEU A 41 35.00 -4.06 -10.10
C LEU A 41 36.14 -5.07 -10.03
N SER A 42 37.36 -4.62 -10.30
CA SER A 42 38.57 -5.41 -10.10
C SER A 42 38.94 -5.44 -8.61
N GLY A 43 39.69 -6.43 -8.17
CA GLY A 43 40.05 -6.60 -6.75
C GLY A 43 40.83 -5.44 -6.09
N ASN A 44 41.27 -4.47 -6.92
CA ASN A 44 41.99 -3.26 -6.45
C ASN A 44 41.09 -2.01 -6.46
N GLU A 45 39.90 -2.11 -6.97
CA GLU A 45 38.92 -1.02 -7.01
C GLU A 45 37.99 -1.10 -5.82
N SER A 46 37.69 0.02 -5.22
CA SER A 46 36.75 0.14 -4.10
C SER A 46 35.91 1.40 -4.25
N ILE A 47 34.73 1.40 -3.72
CA ILE A 47 33.83 2.53 -3.69
C ILE A 47 33.59 3.00 -2.25
N GLN A 48 33.66 4.30 -2.05
CA GLN A 48 33.21 4.94 -0.83
C GLN A 48 31.89 5.63 -1.11
N ILE A 49 30.80 5.15 -0.53
CA ILE A 49 29.48 5.73 -0.72
C ILE A 49 29.43 7.08 -0.01
N ASP A 50 29.75 8.17 -0.72
CA ASP A 50 29.71 9.55 -0.22
C ASP A 50 28.83 10.49 -1.06
N GLY A 51 28.36 10.02 -2.22
CA GLY A 51 27.48 10.72 -3.16
C GLY A 51 28.24 11.48 -4.24
N ILE A 52 29.56 11.29 -4.36
CA ILE A 52 30.40 11.95 -5.35
C ILE A 52 31.02 10.90 -6.28
N LEU A 53 30.71 10.94 -7.57
CA LEU A 53 31.22 9.99 -8.57
C LEU A 53 32.66 10.33 -8.95
N ASN A 54 33.62 10.20 -8.01
CA ASN A 54 35.01 10.58 -8.17
C ASN A 54 35.98 9.39 -8.29
N GLU A 55 35.53 8.16 -8.04
CA GLU A 55 36.35 6.97 -8.21
C GLU A 55 36.68 6.76 -9.69
N SER A 56 37.95 6.40 -9.94
CA SER A 56 38.48 6.30 -11.31
C SER A 56 37.74 5.28 -12.19
N PHE A 57 37.13 4.24 -11.59
CA PHE A 57 36.42 3.23 -12.36
C PHE A 57 35.14 3.77 -13.00
N TRP A 58 34.45 4.79 -12.40
CA TRP A 58 33.27 5.39 -13.01
C TRP A 58 33.55 5.95 -14.42
N GLN A 59 34.81 6.36 -14.70
CA GLN A 59 35.21 6.83 -16.04
C GLN A 59 35.28 5.70 -17.07
N HIS A 60 35.33 4.43 -16.63
CA HIS A 60 35.35 3.26 -17.50
C HIS A 60 33.96 2.67 -17.73
N VAL A 61 32.96 3.10 -16.97
CA VAL A 61 31.57 2.64 -17.08
C VAL A 61 30.87 3.46 -18.17
N THR A 62 30.23 2.78 -19.12
CA THR A 62 29.40 3.46 -20.12
C THR A 62 28.08 3.91 -19.50
N PRO A 63 27.77 5.25 -19.47
CA PRO A 63 26.55 5.74 -18.86
C PRO A 63 25.32 5.46 -19.72
N ILE A 64 24.20 5.24 -19.04
CA ILE A 64 22.86 5.30 -19.62
C ILE A 64 22.47 6.76 -19.75
N THR A 65 22.08 7.23 -20.95
CA THR A 65 21.80 8.64 -21.24
C THR A 65 20.53 8.87 -22.06
N ASN A 66 19.98 7.82 -22.70
CA ASN A 66 18.85 7.91 -23.64
C ASN A 66 17.50 7.88 -22.92
N PHE A 67 17.22 8.93 -22.13
CA PHE A 67 15.93 9.12 -21.47
C PHE A 67 14.94 9.83 -22.39
N THR A 68 13.65 9.57 -22.17
CA THR A 68 12.52 10.16 -22.90
C THR A 68 11.47 10.65 -21.93
N GLN A 69 10.86 11.80 -22.21
CA GLN A 69 9.75 12.32 -21.41
C GLN A 69 8.51 11.42 -21.51
N GLN A 70 7.93 11.14 -20.34
CA GLN A 70 6.56 10.64 -20.22
C GLN A 70 5.61 11.82 -19.97
N GLU A 71 6.02 12.75 -19.11
CA GLU A 71 5.29 13.97 -18.75
C GLU A 71 6.24 15.17 -18.75
N PRO A 72 5.80 16.36 -19.17
CA PRO A 72 4.48 16.71 -19.71
C PRO A 72 4.27 16.25 -21.16
N GLN A 73 5.33 16.09 -21.93
CA GLN A 73 5.28 15.77 -23.37
C GLN A 73 5.67 14.32 -23.63
N GLU A 74 4.68 13.46 -23.86
CA GLU A 74 4.93 12.04 -24.20
C GLU A 74 5.81 11.90 -25.43
N GLY A 75 7.01 11.31 -25.26
CA GLY A 75 7.98 11.11 -26.33
C GLY A 75 8.88 12.33 -26.59
N GLY A 76 8.81 13.37 -25.78
CA GLY A 76 9.68 14.54 -25.87
C GLY A 76 11.09 14.30 -25.34
N ASP A 77 12.01 15.21 -25.68
CA ASP A 77 13.37 15.21 -25.14
C ASP A 77 13.37 15.71 -23.69
N PRO A 78 14.20 15.13 -22.79
CA PRO A 78 14.36 15.64 -21.42
C PRO A 78 14.88 17.08 -21.39
N THR A 79 14.33 17.91 -20.50
CA THR A 79 14.83 19.29 -20.30
C THR A 79 16.20 19.32 -19.65
N GLU A 80 16.55 18.31 -18.86
CA GLU A 80 17.80 18.19 -18.14
C GLU A 80 18.45 16.81 -18.38
N LYS A 81 19.76 16.80 -18.56
CA LYS A 81 20.54 15.58 -18.82
C LYS A 81 20.55 14.67 -17.59
N THR A 82 20.56 13.36 -17.82
CA THR A 82 20.71 12.34 -16.80
C THR A 82 21.73 11.30 -17.27
N GLU A 83 22.67 10.96 -16.40
CA GLU A 83 23.67 9.90 -16.63
C GLU A 83 23.62 8.90 -15.49
N ILE A 84 23.51 7.59 -15.82
CA ILE A 84 23.47 6.52 -14.83
C ILE A 84 24.55 5.50 -15.15
N TYR A 85 25.30 5.10 -14.13
CA TYR A 85 26.39 4.18 -14.18
C TYR A 85 26.08 2.95 -13.32
N ILE A 86 26.41 1.76 -13.78
CA ILE A 86 26.17 0.51 -13.07
C ILE A 86 27.46 -0.27 -12.91
N ALA A 87 27.84 -0.58 -11.68
CA ALA A 87 28.97 -1.41 -11.35
C ALA A 87 28.58 -2.47 -10.31
N TYR A 88 29.41 -3.51 -10.13
CA TYR A 88 29.18 -4.53 -9.11
C TYR A 88 30.47 -5.21 -8.68
N ASP A 89 30.44 -5.77 -7.47
CA ASP A 89 31.39 -6.76 -6.98
C ASP A 89 30.64 -8.08 -6.64
N GLU A 90 31.29 -9.02 -6.00
CA GLU A 90 30.67 -10.30 -5.61
C GLU A 90 29.50 -10.14 -4.62
N ALA A 91 29.51 -9.07 -3.80
CA ALA A 91 28.59 -8.86 -2.69
C ALA A 91 27.54 -7.77 -2.94
N ASN A 92 27.79 -6.81 -3.83
CA ASN A 92 26.98 -5.61 -3.97
C ASN A 92 26.77 -5.19 -5.43
N LEU A 93 25.60 -4.66 -5.72
CA LEU A 93 25.32 -3.84 -6.90
C LEU A 93 25.50 -2.37 -6.53
N TYR A 94 26.20 -1.61 -7.38
CA TYR A 94 26.40 -0.18 -7.24
C TYR A 94 25.73 0.58 -8.39
N ILE A 95 25.03 1.66 -8.05
CA ILE A 95 24.45 2.57 -9.04
C ILE A 95 24.97 3.97 -8.72
N GLY A 96 25.67 4.59 -9.67
CA GLY A 96 26.02 5.98 -9.65
C GLY A 96 25.12 6.76 -10.59
N ALA A 97 24.61 7.93 -10.20
CA ALA A 97 23.87 8.78 -11.11
C ALA A 97 24.26 10.25 -10.97
N MET A 98 24.43 10.91 -12.11
CA MET A 98 24.54 12.37 -12.20
C MET A 98 23.27 12.92 -12.86
N LEU A 99 22.52 13.68 -12.09
CA LEU A 99 21.24 14.27 -12.47
C LEU A 99 21.45 15.76 -12.65
N TYR A 100 21.85 16.14 -13.87
CA TYR A 100 22.15 17.53 -14.20
C TYR A 100 20.93 18.41 -14.04
N ASP A 101 21.18 19.66 -13.65
CA ASP A 101 20.15 20.68 -13.51
C ASP A 101 20.76 22.05 -13.71
N ARG A 102 20.23 22.82 -14.64
CA ARG A 102 20.70 24.20 -14.95
C ARG A 102 20.38 25.21 -13.84
N ASN A 103 19.49 24.85 -12.92
CA ASN A 103 19.07 25.68 -11.79
C ASN A 103 19.17 24.89 -10.47
N PRO A 104 20.37 24.53 -9.99
CA PRO A 104 20.54 23.70 -8.80
C PRO A 104 19.90 24.26 -7.53
N ASP A 105 19.78 25.59 -7.43
CA ASP A 105 19.11 26.26 -6.31
C ASP A 105 17.60 26.02 -6.26
N GLN A 106 17.01 25.51 -7.33
CA GLN A 106 15.59 25.20 -7.45
C GLN A 106 15.28 23.69 -7.27
N ILE A 107 16.30 22.90 -6.97
CA ILE A 107 16.12 21.48 -6.65
C ILE A 107 15.29 21.35 -5.37
N LEU A 108 14.23 20.55 -5.42
CA LEU A 108 13.29 20.36 -4.32
C LEU A 108 13.60 19.10 -3.55
N ALA A 109 13.81 19.23 -2.24
CA ALA A 109 14.09 18.12 -1.33
C ALA A 109 13.50 18.43 0.06
N TYR A 110 12.34 17.93 0.37
CA TYR A 110 11.68 18.19 1.65
C TYR A 110 11.76 17.00 2.60
N GLN A 111 11.74 15.78 2.05
CA GLN A 111 11.64 14.56 2.82
C GLN A 111 13.02 13.96 3.13
N LYS A 112 13.21 13.46 4.35
CA LYS A 112 14.42 12.72 4.75
C LYS A 112 14.13 11.31 5.25
N ARG A 113 13.01 11.14 5.97
CA ARG A 113 12.68 9.88 6.62
C ARG A 113 12.38 8.80 5.57
N ARG A 114 12.91 7.60 5.82
CA ARG A 114 12.67 6.40 5.00
C ARG A 114 11.18 6.22 4.67
N ASP A 115 10.89 5.86 3.44
CA ASP A 115 9.58 5.50 2.88
C ASP A 115 8.53 6.63 2.86
N GLN A 116 8.93 7.87 3.20
CA GLN A 116 8.05 9.02 3.00
C GLN A 116 7.74 9.22 1.50
N GLY A 117 6.52 9.69 1.21
CA GLY A 117 6.13 10.01 -0.15
C GLY A 117 6.94 11.16 -0.73
N LEU A 118 7.56 10.94 -1.89
CA LEU A 118 8.37 11.93 -2.60
C LEU A 118 7.58 12.72 -3.66
N GLY A 119 6.26 12.85 -3.50
CA GLY A 119 5.42 13.59 -4.45
C GLY A 119 5.77 15.08 -4.57
N ALA A 120 6.39 15.68 -3.55
CA ALA A 120 6.79 17.08 -3.54
C ALA A 120 8.27 17.32 -3.90
N ASP A 121 9.06 16.28 -4.07
CA ASP A 121 10.51 16.33 -4.19
C ASP A 121 10.97 16.01 -5.62
N ASP A 122 12.14 16.50 -6.01
CA ASP A 122 12.91 15.89 -7.08
C ASP A 122 13.27 14.47 -6.64
N ARG A 123 13.16 13.50 -7.53
CA ARG A 123 13.40 12.11 -7.16
C ARG A 123 14.01 11.29 -8.28
N PHE A 124 14.76 10.28 -7.86
CA PHE A 124 15.31 9.25 -8.70
C PHE A 124 14.77 7.90 -8.25
N MET A 125 14.18 7.15 -9.17
CA MET A 125 13.54 5.86 -8.93
C MET A 125 14.10 4.81 -9.88
N TRP A 126 14.13 3.56 -9.41
CA TRP A 126 14.46 2.43 -10.27
C TRP A 126 13.77 1.14 -9.81
N ILE A 127 13.68 0.20 -10.72
CA ILE A 127 13.20 -1.15 -10.44
C ILE A 127 14.25 -2.18 -10.85
N LEU A 128 14.30 -3.31 -10.12
CA LEU A 128 15.11 -4.49 -10.40
C LEU A 128 14.23 -5.73 -10.46
N ASP A 129 14.05 -6.32 -11.64
CA ASP A 129 13.40 -7.61 -11.84
C ASP A 129 14.49 -8.70 -11.91
N THR A 130 14.88 -9.19 -10.74
CA THR A 130 15.99 -10.13 -10.53
C THR A 130 15.66 -11.57 -10.99
N PHE A 131 14.39 -11.84 -11.27
CA PHE A 131 13.89 -13.10 -11.84
C PHE A 131 13.60 -12.98 -13.34
N ASN A 132 13.76 -11.80 -13.91
CA ASN A 132 13.50 -11.47 -15.31
C ASN A 132 12.16 -11.99 -15.85
N ASN A 133 11.13 -11.91 -15.02
CA ASN A 133 9.81 -12.44 -15.34
C ASN A 133 8.78 -11.36 -15.77
N GLY A 134 9.16 -10.08 -15.73
CA GLY A 134 8.34 -8.94 -16.14
C GLY A 134 7.12 -8.67 -15.23
N ARG A 135 7.06 -9.27 -14.03
CA ARG A 135 5.88 -9.23 -13.16
C ARG A 135 6.16 -8.71 -11.77
N ASN A 136 7.35 -9.02 -11.27
CA ASN A 136 7.77 -8.67 -9.94
C ASN A 136 9.10 -7.94 -10.03
N ALA A 137 9.23 -6.87 -9.27
CA ALA A 137 10.48 -6.15 -9.19
C ALA A 137 10.67 -5.59 -7.78
N TYR A 138 11.90 -5.41 -7.38
CA TYR A 138 12.26 -4.54 -6.28
C TYR A 138 12.18 -3.11 -6.78
N PHE A 139 11.50 -2.26 -6.03
CA PHE A 139 11.41 -0.83 -6.26
C PHE A 139 12.31 -0.11 -5.27
N PHE A 140 13.00 0.91 -5.74
CA PHE A 140 13.81 1.79 -4.91
C PHE A 140 13.62 3.24 -5.36
N GLU A 141 13.74 4.16 -4.42
CA GLU A 141 13.72 5.59 -4.70
C GLU A 141 14.61 6.38 -3.72
N THR A 142 15.11 7.49 -4.20
CA THR A 142 15.84 8.48 -3.40
C THR A 142 15.57 9.89 -3.91
N ASN A 143 15.92 10.88 -3.09
CA ASN A 143 15.82 12.32 -3.40
C ASN A 143 17.16 13.01 -3.07
N PRO A 144 17.33 14.30 -3.38
CA PRO A 144 18.55 15.03 -3.09
C PRO A 144 18.92 15.14 -1.59
N ALA A 145 18.01 14.80 -0.68
CA ALA A 145 18.25 14.72 0.77
C ALA A 145 18.62 13.32 1.27
N ALA A 146 18.95 12.38 0.35
CA ALA A 146 19.33 11.00 0.62
C ALA A 146 18.25 10.18 1.38
N LEU A 147 16.97 10.51 1.22
CA LEU A 147 15.89 9.62 1.65
C LEU A 147 16.07 8.27 0.95
N ARG A 148 15.82 7.19 1.67
CA ARG A 148 15.75 5.84 1.11
C ARG A 148 14.30 5.35 1.15
N GLY A 149 13.75 5.05 -0.01
CA GLY A 149 12.44 4.40 -0.13
C GLY A 149 12.59 3.12 -0.94
N ASP A 150 11.92 2.06 -0.50
CA ASP A 150 11.94 0.79 -1.19
C ASP A 150 10.58 0.08 -1.13
N GLY A 151 10.43 -0.99 -1.88
CA GLY A 151 9.20 -1.74 -1.92
C GLY A 151 9.26 -2.93 -2.86
N LEU A 152 8.23 -3.75 -2.77
CA LEU A 152 8.00 -4.84 -3.70
C LEU A 152 6.91 -4.45 -4.70
N LEU A 153 7.26 -4.47 -5.95
CA LEU A 153 6.34 -4.27 -7.06
C LEU A 153 5.82 -5.62 -7.53
N THR A 154 4.51 -5.77 -7.59
CA THR A 154 3.85 -6.96 -8.12
C THR A 154 2.82 -6.54 -9.15
N VAL A 155 2.95 -7.07 -10.36
CA VAL A 155 1.99 -6.91 -11.45
C VAL A 155 1.17 -8.20 -11.56
N GLY A 156 -0.15 -8.07 -11.50
CA GLY A 156 -1.02 -9.24 -11.58
C GLY A 156 -2.46 -8.88 -11.24
N GLN A 157 -2.73 -8.37 -10.08
CA GLN A 157 -4.08 -7.93 -9.65
C GLN A 157 -4.22 -6.40 -9.60
N GLY A 158 -3.74 -5.73 -10.66
CA GLY A 158 -3.38 -4.32 -10.66
C GLY A 158 -1.93 -4.16 -10.17
N THR A 159 -1.23 -3.17 -10.69
CA THR A 159 0.13 -2.86 -10.23
C THR A 159 0.07 -2.44 -8.77
N LYS A 160 0.73 -3.20 -7.88
CA LYS A 160 0.84 -2.88 -6.46
C LYS A 160 2.28 -2.69 -6.06
N LEU A 161 2.56 -1.52 -5.53
CA LEU A 161 3.80 -1.24 -4.82
C LEU A 161 3.55 -1.40 -3.31
N ASN A 162 4.22 -2.38 -2.71
CA ASN A 162 4.23 -2.59 -1.26
C ASN A 162 5.48 -1.95 -0.65
N LYS A 163 5.36 -0.71 -0.20
CA LYS A 163 6.44 0.05 0.47
C LYS A 163 6.69 -0.36 1.92
N ALA A 164 5.92 -1.30 2.45
CA ALA A 164 6.17 -1.85 3.77
C ALA A 164 7.28 -2.93 3.78
N TRP A 165 7.70 -3.39 2.60
CA TRP A 165 8.89 -4.22 2.49
C TRP A 165 10.14 -3.35 2.67
N ASN A 166 11.04 -3.77 3.53
CA ASN A 166 12.24 -3.03 3.85
C ASN A 166 13.49 -3.84 3.47
N SER A 167 14.32 -3.27 2.60
CA SER A 167 15.64 -3.79 2.26
C SER A 167 16.74 -3.06 3.04
N ILE A 168 17.92 -3.67 3.14
CA ILE A 168 19.12 -2.98 3.61
C ILE A 168 19.92 -2.56 2.40
N TRP A 169 20.01 -1.27 2.19
CA TRP A 169 20.81 -0.64 1.15
C TRP A 169 21.23 0.76 1.60
N ASP A 170 22.24 1.32 0.97
CA ASP A 170 22.76 2.64 1.28
C ASP A 170 22.65 3.57 0.08
N ALA A 171 22.41 4.85 0.34
CA ALA A 171 22.52 5.92 -0.63
C ALA A 171 23.08 7.17 0.02
N LYS A 172 23.92 7.88 -0.71
CA LYS A 172 24.39 9.22 -0.38
C LYS A 172 24.24 10.11 -1.57
N THR A 173 23.92 11.37 -1.32
CA THR A 173 23.64 12.37 -2.36
C THR A 173 24.44 13.64 -2.10
N GLN A 174 24.80 14.32 -3.17
CA GLN A 174 25.47 15.61 -3.11
C GLN A 174 24.81 16.56 -4.12
N ILE A 175 24.38 17.74 -3.65
CA ILE A 175 23.96 18.83 -4.54
C ILE A 175 25.21 19.63 -4.93
N THR A 176 25.39 19.86 -6.22
CA THR A 176 26.52 20.58 -6.83
C THR A 176 26.02 21.74 -7.68
N ASP A 177 26.94 22.51 -8.25
CA ASP A 177 26.62 23.56 -9.23
C ASP A 177 26.12 23.03 -10.59
N GLN A 178 26.24 21.71 -10.83
CA GLN A 178 25.78 21.06 -12.07
C GLN A 178 24.45 20.32 -11.91
N GLY A 179 23.91 20.21 -10.67
CA GLY A 179 22.73 19.42 -10.35
C GLY A 179 22.93 18.64 -9.06
N TRP A 180 22.55 17.38 -9.04
CA TRP A 180 22.82 16.51 -7.90
C TRP A 180 23.27 15.12 -8.33
N SER A 181 24.11 14.52 -7.52
CA SER A 181 24.64 13.18 -7.73
C SER A 181 24.18 12.25 -6.63
N VAL A 182 24.20 10.96 -6.91
CA VAL A 182 23.89 9.92 -5.95
C VAL A 182 24.77 8.69 -6.18
N GLU A 183 25.25 8.11 -5.09
CA GLU A 183 25.86 6.79 -5.04
C GLU A 183 25.01 5.87 -4.20
N ILE A 184 24.74 4.68 -4.73
CA ILE A 184 23.87 3.67 -4.17
C ILE A 184 24.62 2.35 -4.07
N ARG A 185 24.47 1.66 -2.93
CA ARG A 185 24.95 0.30 -2.72
C ARG A 185 23.81 -0.60 -2.30
N ILE A 186 23.54 -1.65 -3.08
CA ILE A 186 22.53 -2.66 -2.80
C ILE A 186 23.24 -3.99 -2.60
N PRO A 187 23.37 -4.49 -1.35
CA PRO A 187 23.95 -5.81 -1.10
C PRO A 187 23.06 -6.91 -1.71
N PHE A 188 23.66 -7.86 -2.43
CA PHE A 188 22.93 -8.99 -3.02
C PHE A 188 22.21 -9.85 -1.97
N ARG A 189 22.71 -9.92 -0.75
CA ARG A 189 22.01 -10.56 0.38
C ARG A 189 20.73 -9.87 0.83
N SER A 190 20.43 -8.68 0.31
CA SER A 190 19.24 -7.89 0.66
C SER A 190 18.11 -8.03 -0.34
N ILE A 191 18.36 -8.72 -1.46
CA ILE A 191 17.40 -8.99 -2.53
C ILE A 191 17.49 -10.45 -2.93
N ASP A 192 16.35 -11.05 -3.23
CA ASP A 192 16.30 -12.41 -3.77
C ASP A 192 16.50 -12.37 -5.29
N PHE A 193 17.24 -13.34 -5.84
CA PHE A 193 17.44 -13.45 -7.28
C PHE A 193 17.62 -14.92 -7.67
N ASP A 194 17.42 -15.21 -8.94
CA ASP A 194 17.69 -16.54 -9.50
C ASP A 194 19.15 -16.60 -9.99
N PRO A 195 20.04 -17.41 -9.38
CA PRO A 195 21.44 -17.50 -9.76
C PRO A 195 21.65 -18.10 -11.17
N GLU A 196 20.68 -18.79 -11.74
CA GLU A 196 20.74 -19.34 -13.10
C GLU A 196 20.47 -18.29 -14.18
N ILE A 197 19.84 -17.16 -13.81
CA ILE A 197 19.48 -16.08 -14.73
C ILE A 197 20.63 -15.08 -14.86
N LYS A 198 21.18 -14.93 -16.07
CA LYS A 198 22.33 -14.06 -16.38
C LYS A 198 21.95 -12.62 -16.73
N SER A 199 20.68 -12.30 -16.79
CA SER A 199 20.20 -10.97 -17.12
C SER A 199 19.00 -10.61 -16.26
N TRP A 200 18.98 -9.38 -15.73
CA TRP A 200 17.88 -8.84 -14.94
C TRP A 200 17.11 -7.78 -15.72
N GLY A 201 15.86 -7.58 -15.36
CA GLY A 201 15.14 -6.39 -15.79
C GLY A 201 15.54 -5.18 -14.94
N ILE A 202 15.78 -4.05 -15.57
CA ILE A 202 16.07 -2.80 -14.88
C ILE A 202 15.41 -1.63 -15.60
N ASN A 203 14.88 -0.68 -14.86
CA ASN A 203 14.40 0.59 -15.44
C ASN A 203 14.60 1.73 -14.47
N PHE A 204 14.69 2.94 -15.01
CA PHE A 204 14.96 4.16 -14.28
C PHE A 204 13.93 5.24 -14.63
N GLN A 205 13.54 6.02 -13.62
CA GLN A 205 12.73 7.22 -13.77
C GLN A 205 13.32 8.35 -12.92
N ARG A 206 13.41 9.54 -13.51
CA ARG A 206 13.70 10.78 -12.81
C ARG A 206 12.48 11.68 -12.85
N THR A 207 12.19 12.37 -11.76
CA THR A 207 11.22 13.46 -11.71
C THR A 207 11.94 14.78 -11.44
N ILE A 208 11.74 15.75 -12.28
CA ILE A 208 12.19 17.15 -12.12
C ILE A 208 10.95 17.93 -11.66
N ARG A 209 10.81 18.07 -10.35
CA ARG A 209 9.52 18.49 -9.78
C ARG A 209 9.13 19.92 -10.12
N ARG A 210 10.08 20.85 -10.21
CA ARG A 210 9.78 22.24 -10.58
C ARG A 210 9.10 22.37 -11.96
N ASN A 211 9.38 21.43 -12.87
CA ASN A 211 8.81 21.37 -14.22
C ASN A 211 7.64 20.39 -14.32
N ASN A 212 7.30 19.68 -13.24
CA ASN A 212 6.40 18.50 -13.27
C ASN A 212 6.76 17.52 -14.39
N GLU A 213 8.06 17.36 -14.65
CA GLU A 213 8.60 16.53 -15.71
C GLU A 213 8.96 15.14 -15.15
N GLU A 214 8.56 14.11 -15.88
CA GLU A 214 8.92 12.71 -15.62
C GLU A 214 9.58 12.14 -16.86
N ILE A 215 10.81 11.66 -16.69
CA ILE A 215 11.59 11.02 -17.75
C ILE A 215 11.90 9.58 -17.38
N LEU A 216 11.81 8.68 -18.35
CA LEU A 216 12.11 7.25 -18.20
C LEU A 216 13.18 6.80 -19.19
N TRP A 217 13.96 5.82 -18.80
CA TRP A 217 14.89 5.14 -19.70
C TRP A 217 14.15 4.26 -20.70
N SER A 218 13.23 3.41 -20.23
CA SER A 218 12.40 2.55 -21.11
C SER A 218 10.93 2.61 -20.67
N GLY A 219 9.99 2.23 -21.55
CA GLY A 219 8.57 2.23 -21.23
C GLY A 219 7.99 3.61 -20.90
N TRP A 220 8.42 4.65 -21.60
CA TRP A 220 8.07 6.04 -21.37
C TRP A 220 6.66 6.45 -21.82
N ARG A 221 5.91 5.57 -22.51
CA ARG A 221 4.52 5.91 -22.88
C ARG A 221 3.62 5.97 -21.65
N ARG A 222 2.62 6.86 -21.64
CA ARG A 222 1.67 7.05 -20.52
C ARG A 222 0.92 5.78 -20.10
N ASN A 223 0.67 4.85 -21.02
CA ASN A 223 0.09 3.54 -20.72
C ASN A 223 1.12 2.47 -20.27
N GLN A 224 2.38 2.83 -20.15
CA GLN A 224 3.51 2.02 -19.69
C GLN A 224 3.98 2.54 -18.31
N GLY A 225 5.25 2.93 -18.17
CA GLY A 225 5.81 3.52 -16.96
C GLY A 225 6.66 2.57 -16.14
N LEU A 226 7.33 3.13 -15.13
CA LEU A 226 8.27 2.43 -14.24
C LEU A 226 7.66 1.21 -13.55
N PHE A 227 6.40 1.33 -13.14
CA PHE A 227 5.69 0.28 -12.40
C PHE A 227 5.19 -0.90 -13.25
N ARG A 228 5.73 -1.04 -14.46
CA ARG A 228 5.45 -2.15 -15.37
C ARG A 228 6.74 -2.87 -15.77
N PRO A 229 7.23 -3.83 -14.96
CA PRO A 229 8.50 -4.52 -15.19
C PRO A 229 8.62 -5.19 -16.57
N GLN A 230 7.49 -5.55 -17.20
CA GLN A 230 7.49 -6.08 -18.57
C GLN A 230 8.05 -5.10 -19.61
N ASN A 231 8.04 -3.80 -19.32
CA ASN A 231 8.59 -2.75 -20.20
C ASN A 231 10.00 -2.29 -19.77
N ALA A 232 10.60 -2.95 -18.78
CA ALA A 232 11.95 -2.62 -18.33
C ALA A 232 13.00 -3.01 -19.39
N GLY A 233 14.10 -2.28 -19.41
CA GLY A 233 15.31 -2.67 -20.13
C GLY A 233 16.01 -3.86 -19.51
N THR A 234 17.15 -4.25 -20.05
CA THR A 234 17.90 -5.45 -19.64
C THR A 234 19.26 -5.05 -19.06
N LEU A 235 19.56 -5.55 -17.86
CA LEU A 235 20.88 -5.50 -17.24
C LEU A 235 21.59 -6.83 -17.46
N THR A 236 22.78 -6.79 -18.01
CA THR A 236 23.64 -7.95 -18.32
C THR A 236 25.00 -7.86 -17.61
N GLY A 237 25.82 -8.88 -17.75
CA GLY A 237 27.19 -8.89 -17.25
C GLY A 237 27.36 -9.36 -15.82
N LEU A 238 26.28 -9.61 -15.08
CA LEU A 238 26.34 -10.05 -13.68
C LEU A 238 26.79 -11.52 -13.60
N THR A 239 27.90 -11.76 -12.89
CA THR A 239 28.47 -13.11 -12.66
C THR A 239 29.03 -13.21 -11.25
N ASP A 240 29.08 -14.44 -10.72
CA ASP A 240 29.72 -14.76 -9.43
C ASP A 240 29.11 -13.98 -8.24
N LEU A 241 27.78 -13.84 -8.21
CA LEU A 241 27.08 -13.12 -7.16
C LEU A 241 26.96 -13.96 -5.89
N SER A 242 27.17 -13.34 -4.71
CA SER A 242 27.05 -13.98 -3.41
C SER A 242 25.87 -13.46 -2.62
N GLN A 243 24.96 -14.36 -2.23
CA GLN A 243 23.77 -14.02 -1.42
C GLN A 243 24.01 -14.17 0.10
N GLY A 244 25.18 -14.70 0.54
CA GLY A 244 25.45 -15.01 1.94
C GLY A 244 24.67 -16.25 2.43
N LEU A 245 24.61 -16.44 3.76
CA LEU A 245 23.90 -17.58 4.37
C LEU A 245 22.39 -17.41 4.43
N GLY A 246 21.88 -16.21 4.18
CA GLY A 246 20.43 -15.90 4.22
C GLY A 246 19.79 -16.05 5.61
N LEU A 247 20.60 -16.04 6.69
CA LEU A 247 20.13 -16.09 8.08
C LEU A 247 20.14 -14.70 8.70
N GLU A 248 19.00 -14.29 9.24
CA GLU A 248 18.82 -13.05 10.01
C GLU A 248 18.19 -13.37 11.36
N VAL A 249 18.73 -12.80 12.43
CA VAL A 249 18.19 -12.90 13.78
C VAL A 249 18.02 -11.49 14.33
N LYS A 250 16.79 -11.16 14.76
CA LYS A 250 16.42 -9.85 15.28
C LYS A 250 15.79 -9.98 16.67
N PRO A 251 16.61 -10.04 17.74
CA PRO A 251 16.10 -9.90 19.09
C PRO A 251 15.58 -8.49 19.35
N PHE A 252 14.58 -8.38 20.22
CA PHE A 252 14.08 -7.11 20.72
C PHE A 252 13.71 -7.18 22.19
N ALA A 253 13.71 -6.01 22.83
CA ALA A 253 13.22 -5.82 24.17
C ALA A 253 12.34 -4.56 24.23
N THR A 254 11.25 -4.63 24.97
CA THR A 254 10.29 -3.54 25.15
C THR A 254 10.04 -3.33 26.65
N GLY A 255 10.04 -2.08 27.08
CA GLY A 255 9.56 -1.67 28.40
C GLY A 255 8.37 -0.73 28.24
N THR A 256 7.23 -1.07 28.82
CA THR A 256 6.01 -0.29 28.70
C THR A 256 5.50 0.12 30.09
N ARG A 257 5.00 1.35 30.18
CA ARG A 257 4.24 1.86 31.30
C ARG A 257 2.93 2.41 30.78
N SER A 258 1.82 1.81 31.17
CA SER A 258 0.47 2.27 30.84
C SER A 258 -0.25 2.81 32.08
N MET A 259 -1.16 3.73 31.84
CA MET A 259 -2.10 4.25 32.82
C MET A 259 -3.48 4.23 32.19
N SER A 260 -4.45 3.67 32.87
CA SER A 260 -5.87 3.68 32.50
C SER A 260 -6.68 4.34 33.61
N ASN A 261 -7.63 5.19 33.24
CA ASN A 261 -8.53 5.89 34.13
C ASN A 261 -9.86 6.17 33.41
N PRO A 262 -10.59 5.12 33.00
CA PRO A 262 -11.75 5.26 32.11
C PRO A 262 -12.93 6.07 32.69
N SER A 263 -13.06 6.16 34.00
CA SER A 263 -14.14 6.88 34.69
C SER A 263 -13.69 8.08 35.50
N GLY A 264 -12.40 8.46 35.43
CA GLY A 264 -11.85 9.54 36.24
C GLY A 264 -11.64 9.22 37.74
N GLU A 265 -12.19 8.12 38.20
CA GLU A 265 -12.19 7.74 39.65
C GLU A 265 -11.22 6.63 40.03
N ASN A 266 -10.89 5.75 39.07
CA ASN A 266 -10.04 4.57 39.31
C ASN A 266 -8.82 4.53 38.39
N ARG A 267 -7.74 5.14 38.85
CA ARG A 267 -6.47 5.15 38.13
C ARG A 267 -5.72 3.84 38.37
N SER A 268 -5.54 3.03 37.31
CA SER A 268 -4.62 1.90 37.31
C SER A 268 -3.31 2.28 36.61
N ILE A 269 -2.19 1.76 37.10
CA ILE A 269 -0.87 1.89 36.46
C ILE A 269 -0.32 0.48 36.32
N ASP A 270 -0.03 0.11 35.09
CA ASP A 270 0.63 -1.14 34.76
C ASP A 270 2.04 -0.88 34.21
N LYS A 271 2.96 -1.82 34.46
CA LYS A 271 4.32 -1.79 33.95
C LYS A 271 4.67 -3.18 33.46
N SER A 272 5.06 -3.30 32.19
CA SER A 272 5.52 -4.55 31.61
C SER A 272 6.93 -4.39 31.05
N MET A 273 7.64 -5.50 31.05
CA MET A 273 8.89 -5.69 30.32
C MET A 273 8.77 -6.97 29.52
N ASP A 274 8.91 -6.86 28.23
CA ASP A 274 8.78 -7.96 27.31
C ASP A 274 10.03 -8.08 26.45
N ALA A 275 10.33 -9.30 26.05
CA ALA A 275 11.40 -9.59 25.11
C ALA A 275 10.97 -10.68 24.13
N GLY A 276 11.41 -10.59 22.91
CA GLY A 276 11.11 -11.56 21.88
C GLY A 276 12.20 -11.55 20.81
N PHE A 277 11.98 -12.32 19.79
CA PHE A 277 12.90 -12.37 18.66
C PHE A 277 12.19 -12.78 17.38
N ASP A 278 12.73 -12.31 16.27
CA ASP A 278 12.42 -12.78 14.93
C ASP A 278 13.63 -13.50 14.35
N VAL A 279 13.43 -14.66 13.76
CA VAL A 279 14.44 -15.39 13.00
C VAL A 279 13.94 -15.56 11.58
N THR A 280 14.73 -15.12 10.63
CA THR A 280 14.42 -15.28 9.21
C THR A 280 15.52 -16.09 8.55
N TYR A 281 15.13 -17.09 7.77
CA TYR A 281 16.06 -17.94 7.03
C TYR A 281 15.57 -18.14 5.60
N SER A 282 16.46 -17.92 4.65
CA SER A 282 16.22 -18.18 3.22
C SER A 282 16.66 -19.60 2.89
N PHE A 283 15.71 -20.54 2.80
CA PHE A 283 16.00 -21.94 2.40
C PHE A 283 16.55 -22.03 0.98
N THR A 284 16.07 -21.17 0.12
CA THR A 284 16.58 -20.93 -1.21
C THR A 284 16.63 -19.44 -1.45
N PRO A 285 17.31 -18.94 -2.48
CA PRO A 285 17.25 -17.53 -2.86
C PRO A 285 15.85 -16.96 -3.04
N SER A 286 14.86 -17.81 -3.21
CA SER A 286 13.47 -17.43 -3.53
C SER A 286 12.43 -17.83 -2.49
N ILE A 287 12.82 -18.58 -1.42
CA ILE A 287 11.91 -19.03 -0.36
C ILE A 287 12.45 -18.61 1.01
N ARG A 288 11.74 -17.72 1.67
CA ARG A 288 12.09 -17.13 2.96
C ARG A 288 11.10 -17.57 4.04
N THR A 289 11.61 -18.02 5.17
CA THR A 289 10.82 -18.41 6.35
C THR A 289 11.15 -17.50 7.51
N SER A 290 10.14 -16.97 8.17
CA SER A 290 10.30 -16.15 9.37
C SER A 290 9.54 -16.77 10.54
N LEU A 291 10.20 -16.93 11.66
CA LEU A 291 9.63 -17.32 12.93
C LEU A 291 9.67 -16.13 13.87
N THR A 292 8.54 -15.77 14.46
CA THR A 292 8.45 -14.73 15.48
C THR A 292 7.96 -15.31 16.80
N VAL A 293 8.52 -14.84 17.89
CA VAL A 293 8.14 -15.27 19.25
C VAL A 293 7.93 -14.03 20.11
N ASN A 294 6.78 -14.00 20.79
CA ASN A 294 6.37 -12.92 21.69
C ASN A 294 6.37 -11.54 21.00
N THR A 295 5.72 -11.47 19.84
CA THR A 295 5.73 -10.27 18.98
C THR A 295 5.09 -9.06 19.67
N ASP A 296 5.83 -7.94 19.70
CA ASP A 296 5.39 -6.65 20.24
C ASP A 296 5.30 -5.59 19.13
N PHE A 297 4.28 -4.74 19.23
CA PHE A 297 3.96 -3.70 18.25
C PHE A 297 3.93 -2.29 18.88
N ALA A 298 4.70 -2.06 19.94
CA ALA A 298 4.75 -0.77 20.64
C ALA A 298 5.17 0.41 19.76
N GLU A 299 5.92 0.17 18.69
CA GLU A 299 6.36 1.18 17.72
C GLU A 299 5.30 1.55 16.69
N THR A 300 4.22 0.78 16.59
CA THR A 300 3.17 1.00 15.58
C THR A 300 2.49 2.36 15.78
N GLU A 301 2.31 3.08 14.69
CA GLU A 301 1.64 4.39 14.70
C GLU A 301 0.15 4.23 15.03
N VAL A 302 -0.41 5.19 15.75
CA VAL A 302 -1.86 5.18 16.04
C VAL A 302 -2.67 5.44 14.78
N ASP A 303 -3.83 4.79 14.68
CA ASP A 303 -4.77 5.05 13.60
C ASP A 303 -5.27 6.49 13.64
N GLN A 304 -5.38 7.09 12.47
CA GLN A 304 -6.03 8.39 12.34
C GLN A 304 -7.53 8.25 12.63
N ARG A 305 -8.03 9.10 13.53
CA ARG A 305 -9.46 9.14 13.85
C ARG A 305 -10.28 9.54 12.62
N ARG A 306 -11.53 9.04 12.57
CA ARG A 306 -12.50 9.35 11.52
C ARG A 306 -13.88 9.44 12.12
N VAL A 307 -14.62 10.49 11.81
CA VAL A 307 -16.05 10.59 12.13
C VAL A 307 -16.80 9.66 11.15
N ASN A 308 -17.55 8.72 11.71
CA ASN A 308 -18.31 7.75 10.92
C ASN A 308 -19.82 8.02 11.01
N LEU A 309 -20.34 8.76 10.06
CA LEU A 309 -21.78 9.04 9.92
C LEU A 309 -22.48 7.99 9.03
N THR A 310 -21.88 6.82 8.83
CA THR A 310 -22.48 5.71 8.08
C THR A 310 -22.83 4.54 8.99
N ARG A 311 -23.69 3.64 8.51
CA ARG A 311 -24.05 2.40 9.21
C ARG A 311 -23.00 1.29 9.11
N PHE A 312 -21.94 1.49 8.32
CA PHE A 312 -20.92 0.47 8.04
C PHE A 312 -19.69 0.63 8.93
N PRO A 313 -18.97 -0.46 9.25
CA PRO A 313 -17.74 -0.40 10.01
C PRO A 313 -16.64 0.27 9.19
N LEU A 314 -15.77 1.03 9.87
CA LEU A 314 -14.56 1.57 9.27
C LEU A 314 -13.51 0.46 9.09
N ARG A 315 -12.79 0.54 7.97
CA ARG A 315 -11.62 -0.30 7.71
C ARG A 315 -10.35 0.53 7.92
N PHE A 316 -9.47 0.07 8.80
CA PHE A 316 -8.14 0.64 9.00
C PHE A 316 -7.08 -0.23 8.32
N PRO A 317 -6.05 0.35 7.70
CA PRO A 317 -4.98 -0.41 7.06
C PRO A 317 -4.12 -1.17 8.08
N GLU A 318 -3.47 -2.25 7.66
CA GLU A 318 -2.43 -2.90 8.46
C GLU A 318 -1.22 -1.98 8.58
N GLN A 319 -0.57 -1.95 9.75
CA GLN A 319 0.60 -1.11 10.02
C GLN A 319 1.77 -1.90 10.66
N ARG A 320 1.56 -3.19 10.98
CA ARG A 320 2.55 -4.04 11.62
C ARG A 320 3.47 -4.69 10.59
N ASP A 321 4.76 -4.45 10.68
CA ASP A 321 5.79 -4.88 9.70
C ASP A 321 5.74 -6.38 9.39
N PHE A 322 5.54 -7.22 10.41
CA PHE A 322 5.44 -8.67 10.24
C PHE A 322 4.37 -9.10 9.21
N PHE A 323 3.24 -8.40 9.16
CA PHE A 323 2.15 -8.69 8.22
C PHE A 323 2.32 -7.96 6.88
N LEU A 324 2.94 -6.79 6.92
CA LEU A 324 3.08 -5.94 5.74
C LEU A 324 4.08 -6.51 4.73
N GLU A 325 5.18 -7.12 5.20
CA GLU A 325 6.25 -7.64 4.33
C GLU A 325 5.74 -8.62 3.27
N GLY A 326 4.82 -9.52 3.63
CA GLY A 326 4.25 -10.52 2.71
C GLY A 326 2.91 -10.14 2.09
N SER A 327 2.36 -8.95 2.36
CA SER A 327 0.98 -8.59 2.03
C SER A 327 0.66 -8.67 0.53
N GLY A 328 1.64 -8.44 -0.35
CA GLY A 328 1.47 -8.56 -1.79
C GLY A 328 1.12 -9.98 -2.26
N ILE A 329 1.72 -11.02 -1.62
CA ILE A 329 1.43 -12.43 -1.96
C ILE A 329 -0.02 -12.79 -1.57
N PHE A 330 -0.50 -12.29 -0.43
CA PHE A 330 -1.87 -12.54 0.05
C PHE A 330 -2.93 -11.65 -0.58
N SER A 331 -2.56 -10.79 -1.51
CA SER A 331 -3.51 -9.98 -2.27
C SER A 331 -4.51 -10.86 -3.02
N PHE A 332 -5.79 -10.51 -2.94
CA PHE A 332 -6.89 -11.23 -3.57
C PHE A 332 -7.82 -10.24 -4.25
N VAL A 333 -7.86 -10.24 -5.58
CA VAL A 333 -8.67 -9.33 -6.41
C VAL A 333 -9.00 -8.00 -5.72
N PRO A 334 -8.06 -7.05 -5.64
CA PRO A 334 -8.16 -5.86 -4.76
C PRO A 334 -9.41 -5.02 -4.96
N SER A 335 -9.96 -5.05 -6.15
CA SER A 335 -11.19 -4.33 -6.49
C SER A 335 -12.47 -5.09 -6.13
N SER A 336 -12.37 -6.30 -5.55
CA SER A 336 -13.53 -7.15 -5.25
C SER A 336 -14.38 -6.62 -4.09
N GLY A 337 -13.78 -5.94 -3.12
CA GLY A 337 -14.42 -5.56 -1.86
C GLY A 337 -14.55 -6.75 -0.89
N VAL A 338 -13.91 -7.89 -1.19
CA VAL A 338 -13.74 -9.01 -0.28
C VAL A 338 -12.25 -9.22 0.01
N GLU A 339 -11.92 -9.37 1.26
CA GLU A 339 -10.58 -9.70 1.73
C GLU A 339 -10.67 -11.03 2.50
N PRO A 340 -10.37 -12.19 1.87
CA PRO A 340 -10.38 -13.48 2.57
C PRO A 340 -9.35 -13.55 3.70
N PHE A 341 -8.28 -12.77 3.60
CA PHE A 341 -7.25 -12.57 4.61
C PHE A 341 -7.08 -11.09 4.92
N PHE A 342 -7.32 -10.71 6.16
CA PHE A 342 -7.13 -9.37 6.69
C PHE A 342 -6.41 -9.46 8.04
N SER A 343 -5.12 -9.22 8.03
CA SER A 343 -4.22 -9.46 9.17
C SER A 343 -4.62 -8.71 10.45
N ARG A 344 -5.28 -7.56 10.36
CA ARG A 344 -5.78 -6.84 11.55
C ARG A 344 -6.86 -7.58 12.35
N ARG A 345 -7.41 -8.68 11.83
CA ARG A 345 -8.24 -9.62 12.62
C ARG A 345 -7.41 -10.41 13.63
N ILE A 346 -6.08 -10.46 13.46
CA ILE A 346 -5.16 -11.22 14.32
C ILE A 346 -4.54 -10.27 15.34
N GLY A 347 -4.64 -10.58 16.61
CA GLY A 347 -4.06 -9.79 17.70
C GLY A 347 -4.81 -8.48 18.02
N LEU A 348 -6.07 -8.33 17.55
CA LEU A 348 -6.95 -7.21 17.88
C LEU A 348 -8.38 -7.71 18.06
N VAL A 349 -8.99 -7.44 19.23
CA VAL A 349 -10.38 -7.76 19.54
C VAL A 349 -11.07 -6.57 20.19
N GLY A 350 -12.16 -6.10 19.58
CA GLY A 350 -12.88 -4.92 20.07
C GLY A 350 -12.03 -3.64 20.16
N GLY A 351 -11.00 -3.53 19.31
CA GLY A 351 -10.04 -2.40 19.33
C GLY A 351 -8.93 -2.54 20.37
N GLN A 352 -8.95 -3.61 21.19
CA GLN A 352 -7.93 -3.88 22.21
C GLN A 352 -6.87 -4.86 21.66
N PRO A 353 -5.57 -4.66 21.94
CA PRO A 353 -4.52 -5.58 21.53
C PRO A 353 -4.60 -6.90 22.30
N VAL A 354 -4.40 -8.00 21.57
CA VAL A 354 -4.25 -9.35 22.10
C VAL A 354 -2.83 -9.83 21.80
N PRO A 355 -2.08 -10.37 22.79
CA PRO A 355 -0.71 -10.81 22.59
C PRO A 355 -0.60 -11.86 21.46
N ILE A 356 0.48 -11.81 20.70
CA ILE A 356 0.83 -12.86 19.73
C ILE A 356 1.98 -13.67 20.33
N ASN A 357 1.69 -14.89 20.78
CA ASN A 357 2.67 -15.76 21.42
C ASN A 357 3.72 -16.26 20.45
N GLY A 358 3.32 -16.51 19.19
CA GLY A 358 4.24 -16.93 18.15
C GLY A 358 3.60 -16.98 16.77
N GLY A 359 4.42 -16.85 15.76
CA GLY A 359 4.00 -16.90 14.37
C GLY A 359 5.08 -17.48 13.46
N LEU A 360 4.64 -18.31 12.53
CA LEU A 360 5.45 -18.78 11.40
C LEU A 360 4.93 -18.13 10.14
N ARG A 361 5.83 -17.59 9.35
CA ARG A 361 5.57 -17.06 8.00
C ARG A 361 6.52 -17.70 7.00
N ILE A 362 5.98 -18.19 5.90
CA ILE A 362 6.75 -18.67 4.75
C ILE A 362 6.30 -17.85 3.55
N LEU A 363 7.23 -17.22 2.87
CA LEU A 363 7.00 -16.48 1.63
C LEU A 363 7.96 -17.02 0.58
N GLY A 364 7.48 -17.22 -0.64
CA GLY A 364 8.35 -17.73 -1.67
C GLY A 364 7.84 -17.47 -3.07
N ARG A 365 8.81 -17.52 -3.99
CA ARG A 365 8.59 -17.52 -5.42
C ARG A 365 9.47 -18.60 -6.02
N ASP A 366 8.90 -19.45 -6.84
CA ASP A 366 9.64 -20.46 -7.58
C ASP A 366 9.12 -20.47 -9.01
N GLY A 367 9.97 -20.01 -9.92
CA GLY A 367 9.58 -19.78 -11.30
C GLY A 367 8.32 -18.90 -11.41
N ASN A 368 7.22 -19.45 -11.90
CA ASN A 368 5.95 -18.76 -12.07
C ASN A 368 4.99 -18.89 -10.88
N THR A 369 5.41 -19.55 -9.81
CA THR A 369 4.57 -19.81 -8.62
C THR A 369 4.94 -18.87 -7.50
N ASN A 370 3.92 -18.18 -6.91
CA ASN A 370 4.07 -17.44 -5.66
C ASN A 370 3.36 -18.21 -4.56
N MET A 371 3.98 -18.32 -3.40
CA MET A 371 3.45 -19.04 -2.25
C MET A 371 3.59 -18.24 -0.96
N GLY A 372 2.57 -18.31 -0.12
CA GLY A 372 2.58 -17.69 1.21
C GLY A 372 1.87 -18.56 2.22
N LEU A 373 2.42 -18.63 3.43
CA LEU A 373 1.81 -19.29 4.58
C LEU A 373 2.03 -18.42 5.82
N TYR A 374 0.95 -18.20 6.57
CA TYR A 374 0.97 -17.74 7.96
C TYR A 374 0.37 -18.83 8.86
N GLN A 375 1.03 -19.10 9.96
CA GLN A 375 0.48 -19.84 11.10
C GLN A 375 0.78 -19.02 12.35
N ILE A 376 -0.26 -18.55 13.04
CA ILE A 376 -0.13 -17.62 14.17
C ILE A 376 -0.96 -18.10 15.32
N ARG A 377 -0.43 -18.00 16.53
CA ARG A 377 -1.12 -18.26 17.78
C ARG A 377 -1.14 -16.99 18.63
N THR A 378 -2.34 -16.57 19.02
CA THR A 378 -2.52 -15.47 19.99
C THR A 378 -2.51 -16.02 21.41
N GLY A 379 -2.19 -15.15 22.37
CA GLY A 379 -2.37 -15.40 23.78
C GLY A 379 -3.84 -15.33 24.20
N GLU A 380 -4.07 -15.67 25.45
CA GLU A 380 -5.34 -15.46 26.12
C GLU A 380 -5.46 -14.00 26.58
N SER A 381 -6.67 -13.45 26.53
CA SER A 381 -7.01 -12.13 27.07
C SER A 381 -8.35 -12.22 27.79
N ASP A 382 -8.68 -11.18 28.58
CA ASP A 382 -9.96 -11.11 29.30
C ASP A 382 -11.18 -11.15 28.36
N LEU A 383 -10.99 -10.81 27.08
CA LEU A 383 -12.05 -10.74 26.06
C LEU A 383 -12.13 -11.99 25.20
N ASN A 384 -11.01 -12.76 25.06
CA ASN A 384 -10.94 -13.88 24.12
C ASN A 384 -9.97 -14.95 24.60
N PRO A 385 -10.31 -16.25 24.43
CA PRO A 385 -9.35 -17.34 24.60
C PRO A 385 -8.24 -17.26 23.55
N SER A 386 -7.17 -18.02 23.76
CA SER A 386 -6.11 -18.19 22.76
C SER A 386 -6.68 -18.77 21.45
N GLU A 387 -6.29 -18.19 20.31
CA GLU A 387 -6.75 -18.58 18.98
C GLU A 387 -5.59 -18.96 18.05
N ASP A 388 -5.88 -19.89 17.15
CA ASP A 388 -5.01 -20.28 16.05
C ASP A 388 -5.53 -19.71 14.73
N PHE A 389 -4.64 -19.06 13.99
CA PHE A 389 -4.90 -18.49 12.68
C PHE A 389 -3.97 -19.13 11.64
N THR A 390 -4.54 -19.57 10.54
CA THR A 390 -3.78 -20.04 9.38
C THR A 390 -4.23 -19.25 8.15
N ALA A 391 -3.29 -18.81 7.34
CA ALA A 391 -3.56 -18.29 6.00
C ALA A 391 -2.55 -18.87 5.02
N ALA A 392 -3.04 -19.50 3.95
CA ALA A 392 -2.22 -20.06 2.88
C ALA A 392 -2.64 -19.48 1.54
N ARG A 393 -1.69 -19.05 0.74
CA ARG A 393 -1.89 -18.52 -0.60
C ARG A 393 -0.98 -19.24 -1.58
N LEU A 394 -1.55 -19.62 -2.70
CA LEU A 394 -0.81 -20.12 -3.86
C LEU A 394 -1.31 -19.39 -5.08
N SER A 395 -0.44 -18.81 -5.87
CA SER A 395 -0.79 -18.22 -7.15
C SER A 395 0.20 -18.63 -8.23
N GLN A 396 -0.33 -18.99 -9.38
CA GLN A 396 0.41 -19.39 -10.56
C GLN A 396 0.28 -18.32 -11.63
N ASN A 397 1.40 -17.81 -12.07
CA ASN A 397 1.49 -16.97 -13.26
C ASN A 397 1.27 -17.82 -14.51
N ILE A 398 0.37 -17.38 -15.36
CA ILE A 398 0.03 -18.02 -16.63
C ILE A 398 0.11 -16.99 -17.75
N PHE A 399 0.51 -17.37 -18.94
CA PHE A 399 0.77 -16.46 -20.06
C PHE A 399 1.72 -15.30 -19.65
N SER A 400 1.78 -14.23 -20.43
CA SER A 400 2.68 -13.08 -20.14
C SER A 400 2.20 -12.19 -19.01
N GLU A 401 0.87 -11.98 -18.85
CA GLU A 401 0.30 -10.99 -17.92
C GLU A 401 -0.91 -11.52 -17.13
N SER A 402 -1.03 -12.84 -16.98
CA SER A 402 -2.21 -13.47 -16.38
C SER A 402 -1.83 -14.32 -15.17
N SER A 403 -2.75 -14.54 -14.26
CA SER A 403 -2.52 -15.38 -13.07
C SER A 403 -3.80 -16.09 -12.62
N VAL A 404 -3.64 -17.21 -11.95
CA VAL A 404 -4.69 -17.92 -11.23
C VAL A 404 -4.23 -18.15 -9.79
N GLY A 405 -5.13 -18.02 -8.83
CA GLY A 405 -4.77 -18.14 -7.43
C GLY A 405 -5.76 -18.91 -6.58
N LEU A 406 -5.25 -19.45 -5.48
CA LEU A 406 -5.99 -20.13 -4.43
C LEU A 406 -5.60 -19.53 -3.08
N ILE A 407 -6.58 -19.21 -2.24
CA ILE A 407 -6.38 -18.76 -0.88
C ILE A 407 -7.20 -19.62 0.08
N TYR A 408 -6.58 -19.98 1.20
CA TYR A 408 -7.23 -20.68 2.29
C TYR A 408 -6.94 -19.95 3.59
N THR A 409 -7.97 -19.72 4.41
CA THR A 409 -7.79 -19.20 5.76
C THR A 409 -8.59 -20.02 6.78
N ARG A 410 -8.06 -20.09 8.00
CA ARG A 410 -8.66 -20.77 9.13
C ARG A 410 -8.53 -19.92 10.40
N ARG A 411 -9.58 -19.90 11.22
CA ARG A 411 -9.59 -19.32 12.55
C ARG A 411 -10.29 -20.28 13.52
N GLY A 412 -9.72 -20.49 14.69
CA GLY A 412 -10.35 -21.29 15.72
C GLY A 412 -9.66 -21.17 17.06
N GLN A 413 -10.37 -21.53 18.12
CA GLN A 413 -9.82 -21.58 19.47
C GLN A 413 -8.67 -22.59 19.53
N ALA A 414 -7.60 -22.25 20.23
CA ALA A 414 -6.45 -23.14 20.39
C ALA A 414 -6.86 -24.44 21.10
N GLY A 415 -6.45 -25.57 20.51
CA GLY A 415 -6.80 -26.90 21.03
C GLY A 415 -8.08 -27.50 20.45
N ASN A 416 -8.92 -26.73 19.73
CA ASN A 416 -10.08 -27.30 19.07
C ASN A 416 -9.68 -28.21 17.89
N SER A 417 -10.56 -29.16 17.56
CA SER A 417 -10.41 -29.93 16.32
C SER A 417 -10.39 -29.01 15.11
N PRO A 418 -9.48 -29.18 14.12
CA PRO A 418 -9.49 -28.41 12.91
C PRO A 418 -10.83 -28.37 12.18
N LEU A 419 -11.67 -29.41 12.34
CA LEU A 419 -12.99 -29.47 11.69
C LEU A 419 -14.05 -28.60 12.39
N ASP A 420 -13.82 -28.23 13.65
CA ASP A 420 -14.73 -27.41 14.46
C ASP A 420 -14.34 -25.92 14.43
N THR A 421 -13.59 -25.50 13.42
CA THR A 421 -13.10 -24.12 13.26
C THR A 421 -13.63 -23.49 11.99
N ASP A 422 -13.55 -22.17 11.89
CA ASP A 422 -14.00 -21.43 10.72
C ASP A 422 -13.00 -21.53 9.57
N HIS A 423 -13.50 -21.81 8.38
CA HIS A 423 -12.71 -21.97 7.17
C HIS A 423 -13.19 -21.05 6.06
N THR A 424 -12.26 -20.47 5.32
CA THR A 424 -12.54 -19.74 4.09
C THR A 424 -11.66 -20.26 2.97
N LEU A 425 -12.26 -20.56 1.82
CA LEU A 425 -11.55 -21.00 0.62
C LEU A 425 -11.92 -20.04 -0.52
N GLY A 426 -10.93 -19.48 -1.18
CA GLY A 426 -11.10 -18.57 -2.32
C GLY A 426 -10.25 -18.96 -3.50
N THR A 427 -10.76 -18.68 -4.70
CA THR A 427 -10.01 -18.77 -5.96
C THR A 427 -10.20 -17.49 -6.74
N ASP A 428 -9.17 -17.06 -7.44
CA ASP A 428 -9.16 -15.89 -8.29
C ASP A 428 -8.44 -16.13 -9.61
N LEU A 429 -8.90 -15.45 -10.64
CA LEU A 429 -8.36 -15.47 -11.99
C LEU A 429 -8.17 -14.04 -12.46
N GLU A 430 -7.01 -13.75 -13.01
CA GLU A 430 -6.75 -12.52 -13.76
C GLU A 430 -6.19 -12.88 -15.13
N LEU A 431 -6.83 -12.38 -16.16
CA LEU A 431 -6.36 -12.42 -17.54
C LEU A 431 -6.03 -11.00 -17.98
N GLY A 432 -4.80 -10.77 -18.39
CA GLY A 432 -4.30 -9.46 -18.80
C GLY A 432 -3.56 -9.50 -20.10
N THR A 433 -3.58 -8.39 -20.84
CA THR A 433 -2.74 -8.14 -22.00
C THR A 433 -2.48 -6.64 -22.15
N SER A 434 -1.25 -6.28 -22.52
CA SER A 434 -0.83 -4.92 -22.91
C SER A 434 -0.77 -4.69 -24.42
N SER A 435 -1.13 -5.72 -25.21
CA SER A 435 -1.11 -5.69 -26.67
C SER A 435 -2.52 -5.73 -27.32
N PHE A 436 -3.58 -5.49 -26.56
CA PHE A 436 -4.93 -5.39 -27.10
C PHE A 436 -5.02 -4.24 -28.12
N LEU A 437 -5.54 -4.50 -29.31
CA LEU A 437 -5.56 -3.55 -30.43
C LEU A 437 -4.21 -2.89 -30.72
N GLY A 438 -3.13 -3.66 -30.55
CA GLY A 438 -1.74 -3.26 -30.82
C GLY A 438 -0.96 -2.84 -29.58
N ASN A 439 -1.43 -1.87 -28.79
CA ASN A 439 -0.69 -1.32 -27.64
C ASN A 439 -1.59 -0.93 -26.46
N LYS A 440 -2.79 -1.46 -26.39
CA LYS A 440 -3.74 -1.14 -25.31
C LYS A 440 -3.76 -2.23 -24.24
N ASN A 441 -4.07 -1.84 -23.02
CA ASN A 441 -4.25 -2.73 -21.90
C ASN A 441 -5.71 -3.21 -21.82
N LEU A 442 -5.90 -4.49 -21.56
CA LEU A 442 -7.20 -5.06 -21.24
C LEU A 442 -7.02 -6.10 -20.12
N GLN A 443 -7.89 -6.08 -19.12
CA GLN A 443 -7.84 -6.99 -17.98
C GLN A 443 -9.22 -7.54 -17.69
N LEU A 444 -9.29 -8.85 -17.41
CA LEU A 444 -10.46 -9.54 -16.88
C LEU A 444 -10.10 -10.13 -15.53
N GLN A 445 -10.86 -9.83 -14.51
CA GLN A 445 -10.71 -10.38 -13.15
C GLN A 445 -11.98 -11.14 -12.78
N ALA A 446 -11.82 -12.33 -12.19
CA ALA A 446 -12.92 -13.11 -11.64
C ALA A 446 -12.51 -13.73 -10.31
N PHE A 447 -13.48 -13.93 -9.41
CA PHE A 447 -13.21 -14.58 -8.14
C PHE A 447 -14.42 -15.34 -7.63
N PHE A 448 -14.13 -16.32 -6.77
CA PHE A 448 -15.10 -17.06 -5.99
C PHE A 448 -14.52 -17.34 -4.59
N VAL A 449 -15.27 -17.04 -3.54
CA VAL A 449 -14.90 -17.30 -2.15
C VAL A 449 -16.06 -18.01 -1.46
N TRP A 450 -15.76 -19.06 -0.72
CA TRP A 450 -16.67 -19.80 0.11
C TRP A 450 -16.18 -19.79 1.56
N HIS A 451 -17.11 -19.70 2.50
CA HIS A 451 -16.87 -19.69 3.93
C HIS A 451 -17.71 -20.77 4.63
N ASN A 452 -17.14 -21.40 5.65
CA ASN A 452 -17.83 -22.36 6.52
C ASN A 452 -17.58 -22.02 8.00
N GLU A 453 -18.64 -22.02 8.78
CA GLU A 453 -18.58 -21.81 10.23
C GLU A 453 -18.57 -23.17 10.95
N GLY A 454 -17.42 -23.55 11.52
CA GLY A 454 -17.23 -24.70 12.42
C GLY A 454 -18.12 -25.93 12.17
N SER A 455 -18.87 -26.33 13.19
CA SER A 455 -19.72 -27.52 13.17
C SER A 455 -21.01 -27.44 12.34
N SER A 456 -21.30 -26.30 11.71
CA SER A 456 -22.55 -26.09 10.98
C SER A 456 -22.71 -26.92 9.68
N GLY A 457 -21.72 -27.72 9.32
CA GLY A 457 -21.74 -28.64 8.19
C GLY A 457 -21.99 -27.98 6.81
N LEU A 458 -21.98 -28.78 5.74
CA LEU A 458 -22.44 -28.37 4.41
C LEU A 458 -23.99 -28.39 4.41
N THR A 459 -24.59 -27.25 4.75
CA THR A 459 -26.04 -27.06 4.71
C THR A 459 -26.53 -26.72 3.30
N ASN A 460 -27.86 -26.77 3.06
CA ASN A 460 -28.50 -26.36 1.81
C ASN A 460 -28.32 -24.88 1.45
N GLN A 461 -27.60 -24.11 2.29
CA GLN A 461 -27.33 -22.67 2.14
C GLN A 461 -25.92 -22.37 1.58
N PHE A 462 -25.39 -23.21 0.72
CA PHE A 462 -24.06 -23.03 0.15
C PHE A 462 -23.86 -21.65 -0.47
N TRP A 463 -24.82 -21.18 -1.26
CA TRP A 463 -24.71 -19.89 -1.95
C TRP A 463 -24.78 -18.69 -1.01
N ASP A 464 -25.44 -18.79 0.13
CA ASP A 464 -25.52 -17.73 1.14
C ASP A 464 -24.17 -17.47 1.83
N ARG A 465 -23.26 -18.42 1.75
CA ARG A 465 -21.91 -18.37 2.32
C ARG A 465 -20.84 -18.12 1.28
N THR A 466 -21.22 -17.62 0.12
CA THR A 466 -20.26 -17.33 -0.96
C THR A 466 -20.18 -15.84 -1.29
N SER A 467 -19.02 -15.43 -1.78
CA SER A 467 -18.85 -14.18 -2.52
C SER A 467 -18.24 -14.47 -3.88
N ARG A 468 -18.72 -13.83 -4.93
CA ARG A 468 -18.28 -14.05 -6.30
C ARG A 468 -18.37 -12.80 -7.14
N GLY A 469 -17.55 -12.68 -8.15
CA GLY A 469 -17.61 -11.52 -9.04
C GLY A 469 -16.72 -11.60 -10.25
N ILE A 470 -16.96 -10.65 -11.15
CA ILE A 470 -16.21 -10.45 -12.39
C ILE A 470 -16.02 -8.96 -12.63
N ARG A 471 -14.87 -8.57 -13.17
CA ARG A 471 -14.56 -7.21 -13.59
C ARG A 471 -13.84 -7.24 -14.94
N LEU A 472 -14.30 -6.43 -15.87
CA LEU A 472 -13.59 -6.09 -17.11
C LEU A 472 -13.05 -4.66 -16.98
N ASN A 473 -11.75 -4.47 -17.25
CA ASN A 473 -11.06 -3.22 -17.10
C ASN A 473 -10.25 -2.88 -18.35
N TYR A 474 -10.45 -1.68 -18.89
CA TYR A 474 -9.72 -1.10 -20.00
C TYR A 474 -8.97 0.17 -19.52
N PRO A 475 -7.81 0.01 -18.83
CA PRO A 475 -7.08 1.09 -18.15
C PRO A 475 -6.11 1.77 -19.12
N ASN A 476 -6.62 2.56 -20.07
CA ASN A 476 -5.81 3.21 -21.08
C ASN A 476 -6.01 4.73 -21.06
N PHE A 477 -5.13 5.40 -21.76
CA PHE A 477 -5.16 6.82 -21.99
C PHE A 477 -5.39 7.10 -23.49
N PRO A 478 -6.19 8.12 -23.89
CA PRO A 478 -6.92 9.07 -23.05
C PRO A 478 -8.27 8.53 -22.53
N PHE A 479 -8.79 7.45 -23.10
CA PHE A 479 -10.06 6.83 -22.71
C PHE A 479 -9.81 5.61 -21.82
N TYR A 480 -10.53 5.53 -20.70
CA TYR A 480 -10.56 4.37 -19.84
C TYR A 480 -11.99 4.01 -19.46
N SER A 481 -12.21 2.72 -19.19
CA SER A 481 -13.51 2.24 -18.73
C SER A 481 -13.35 0.93 -17.98
N TRP A 482 -14.22 0.69 -17.00
CA TRP A 482 -14.33 -0.60 -16.36
C TRP A 482 -15.77 -0.88 -15.93
N VAL A 483 -16.11 -2.16 -15.85
CA VAL A 483 -17.37 -2.63 -15.30
C VAL A 483 -17.11 -3.81 -14.38
N SER A 484 -17.74 -3.82 -13.20
CA SER A 484 -17.67 -4.95 -12.28
C SER A 484 -19.06 -5.37 -11.83
N TYR A 485 -19.25 -6.68 -11.72
CA TYR A 485 -20.40 -7.29 -11.07
C TYR A 485 -19.91 -8.16 -9.90
N ARG A 486 -20.60 -8.07 -8.76
CA ARG A 486 -20.27 -8.83 -7.55
C ARG A 486 -21.53 -9.23 -6.83
N GLU A 487 -21.49 -10.39 -6.18
CA GLU A 487 -22.55 -10.90 -5.33
C GLU A 487 -21.98 -11.43 -4.03
N PHE A 488 -22.59 -11.05 -2.92
CA PHE A 488 -22.26 -11.48 -1.57
C PHE A 488 -23.47 -12.15 -0.95
N GLY A 489 -23.32 -13.39 -0.54
CA GLY A 489 -24.36 -14.15 0.14
C GLY A 489 -24.75 -13.52 1.48
N SER A 490 -25.95 -13.83 1.95
CA SER A 490 -26.51 -13.25 3.18
C SER A 490 -25.74 -13.60 4.45
N SER A 491 -25.10 -14.77 4.47
CA SER A 491 -24.33 -15.31 5.61
C SER A 491 -22.83 -15.36 5.32
N PHE A 492 -22.34 -14.60 4.31
CA PHE A 492 -20.92 -14.59 4.00
C PHE A 492 -20.15 -13.80 5.05
N ASN A 493 -19.22 -14.47 5.77
CA ASN A 493 -18.37 -13.87 6.80
C ASN A 493 -17.01 -14.57 6.84
N PRO A 494 -16.00 -14.08 6.08
CA PRO A 494 -14.69 -14.75 6.05
C PRO A 494 -14.00 -14.68 7.42
N ALA A 495 -13.62 -15.83 7.96
CA ALA A 495 -13.16 -16.01 9.35
C ALA A 495 -12.00 -15.09 9.75
N VAL A 496 -10.98 -14.98 8.89
CA VAL A 496 -9.78 -14.13 9.08
C VAL A 496 -9.83 -12.92 8.16
N GLY A 497 -10.94 -12.74 7.46
CA GLY A 497 -11.09 -11.74 6.42
C GLY A 497 -11.89 -10.52 6.86
N PHE A 498 -12.22 -9.69 5.87
CA PHE A 498 -13.04 -8.50 6.04
C PHE A 498 -14.04 -8.35 4.89
N THR A 499 -15.30 -8.10 5.24
CA THR A 499 -16.34 -7.61 4.33
C THR A 499 -17.21 -6.60 5.09
N PRO A 500 -17.45 -5.42 4.53
CA PRO A 500 -18.25 -4.41 5.24
C PRO A 500 -19.76 -4.67 5.20
N ARG A 501 -20.22 -5.52 4.28
CA ARG A 501 -21.64 -5.77 4.00
C ARG A 501 -21.86 -7.12 3.35
N ASN A 502 -23.00 -7.75 3.64
CA ASN A 502 -23.47 -9.04 3.08
C ASN A 502 -24.84 -8.90 2.44
N GLY A 503 -25.30 -9.95 1.74
CA GLY A 503 -26.66 -10.05 1.22
C GLY A 503 -26.96 -9.10 0.07
N PHE A 504 -26.00 -8.84 -0.83
CA PHE A 504 -26.21 -7.88 -1.92
C PHE A 504 -25.58 -8.30 -3.25
N ARG A 505 -26.07 -7.70 -4.32
CA ARG A 505 -25.45 -7.67 -5.65
C ARG A 505 -25.02 -6.25 -5.97
N ARG A 506 -23.89 -6.10 -6.64
CA ARG A 506 -23.34 -4.80 -7.01
C ARG A 506 -22.95 -4.78 -8.49
N LEU A 507 -23.47 -3.83 -9.24
CA LEU A 507 -23.04 -3.48 -10.58
C LEU A 507 -22.40 -2.10 -10.56
N GLN A 508 -21.18 -1.97 -11.08
CA GLN A 508 -20.43 -0.72 -11.01
C GLN A 508 -19.66 -0.49 -12.31
N PRO A 509 -20.24 0.19 -13.31
CA PRO A 509 -19.50 0.74 -14.45
C PRO A 509 -18.90 2.11 -14.11
N THR A 510 -17.74 2.39 -14.68
CA THR A 510 -17.08 3.69 -14.65
C THR A 510 -16.43 3.95 -15.99
N THR A 511 -16.47 5.17 -16.47
CA THR A 511 -15.80 5.59 -17.70
C THR A 511 -15.30 7.01 -17.57
N GLY A 512 -14.17 7.30 -18.20
CA GLY A 512 -13.61 8.65 -18.24
C GLY A 512 -12.80 8.90 -19.50
N TYR A 513 -12.60 10.17 -19.76
CA TYR A 513 -11.83 10.66 -20.89
C TYR A 513 -10.97 11.86 -20.48
N ASN A 514 -9.69 11.83 -20.87
CA ASN A 514 -8.70 12.85 -20.58
C ASN A 514 -8.34 13.61 -21.84
N TRP A 515 -8.44 14.94 -21.82
CA TRP A 515 -7.90 15.83 -22.83
C TRP A 515 -6.55 16.36 -22.34
N VAL A 516 -5.51 16.21 -23.16
CA VAL A 516 -4.17 16.79 -22.91
C VAL A 516 -4.04 18.05 -23.71
N PHE A 517 -3.52 19.07 -23.10
CA PHE A 517 -3.30 20.37 -23.74
C PHE A 517 -1.82 20.52 -24.14
N PRO A 518 -1.50 21.36 -25.14
CA PRO A 518 -0.13 21.64 -25.53
C PRO A 518 0.69 22.28 -24.39
N GLU A 519 1.99 22.10 -24.38
CA GLU A 519 2.95 22.58 -23.39
C GLU A 519 2.85 24.08 -23.05
N ASN A 520 2.44 24.93 -24.04
CA ASN A 520 2.26 26.37 -23.83
C ASN A 520 0.87 26.74 -23.27
N SER A 521 0.05 25.77 -22.91
CA SER A 521 -1.25 25.98 -22.30
C SER A 521 -1.11 26.18 -20.79
N ILE A 522 -2.04 26.92 -20.18
CA ILE A 522 -2.16 27.02 -18.73
C ILE A 522 -2.68 25.70 -18.17
N LEU A 523 -3.48 24.98 -18.96
CA LEU A 523 -4.05 23.68 -18.58
C LEU A 523 -3.14 22.56 -19.07
N ARG A 524 -2.90 21.56 -18.21
CA ARG A 524 -2.20 20.33 -18.53
C ARG A 524 -3.16 19.25 -19.00
N PHE A 525 -4.16 18.91 -18.17
CA PHE A 525 -5.28 18.07 -18.60
C PHE A 525 -6.61 18.50 -18.04
N TRP A 526 -7.62 18.04 -18.74
CA TRP A 526 -9.00 18.08 -18.30
C TRP A 526 -9.58 16.66 -18.42
N GLU A 527 -10.12 16.15 -17.32
CA GLU A 527 -10.80 14.86 -17.29
C GLU A 527 -12.30 15.05 -17.07
N VAL A 528 -13.10 14.23 -17.74
CA VAL A 528 -14.51 14.03 -17.46
C VAL A 528 -14.74 12.57 -17.09
N GLN A 529 -15.35 12.33 -15.94
CA GLN A 529 -15.63 10.97 -15.44
C GLN A 529 -17.11 10.79 -15.14
N LEU A 530 -17.66 9.61 -15.49
CA LEU A 530 -18.95 9.13 -15.04
C LEU A 530 -18.76 7.82 -14.28
N ARG A 531 -19.23 7.80 -13.03
CA ARG A 531 -19.28 6.61 -12.18
C ARG A 531 -20.73 6.30 -11.84
N TYR A 532 -21.11 5.04 -12.00
CA TYR A 532 -22.41 4.54 -11.60
C TYR A 532 -22.24 3.32 -10.70
N GLU A 533 -23.05 3.21 -9.66
CA GLU A 533 -23.10 2.08 -8.75
C GLU A 533 -24.54 1.72 -8.45
N LEU A 534 -24.89 0.47 -8.64
CA LEU A 534 -26.15 -0.11 -8.26
C LEU A 534 -25.91 -1.28 -7.31
N LEU A 535 -26.41 -1.16 -6.09
CA LEU A 535 -26.53 -2.27 -5.16
C LEU A 535 -28.01 -2.68 -5.06
N THR A 536 -28.25 -3.99 -5.16
CA THR A 536 -29.57 -4.58 -4.92
C THR A 536 -29.45 -5.61 -3.79
N ASN A 537 -30.55 -5.91 -3.14
CA ASN A 537 -30.61 -7.14 -2.34
C ASN A 537 -30.53 -8.39 -3.25
N LEU A 538 -30.56 -9.59 -2.65
CA LEU A 538 -30.48 -10.85 -3.41
C LEU A 538 -31.72 -11.13 -4.28
N ASP A 539 -32.82 -10.40 -4.08
CA ASP A 539 -34.03 -10.45 -4.88
C ASP A 539 -34.10 -9.38 -6.00
N PHE A 540 -32.94 -8.74 -6.31
CA PHE A 540 -32.79 -7.68 -7.30
C PHE A 540 -33.54 -6.37 -6.99
N GLU A 541 -34.01 -6.16 -5.75
CA GLU A 541 -34.56 -4.88 -5.36
C GLU A 541 -33.45 -3.85 -5.10
N PRO A 542 -33.49 -2.65 -5.69
CA PRO A 542 -32.48 -1.63 -5.44
C PRO A 542 -32.46 -1.19 -3.99
N GLU A 543 -31.25 -1.17 -3.41
CA GLU A 543 -30.97 -0.69 -2.06
C GLU A 543 -30.13 0.59 -2.08
N THR A 544 -29.11 0.64 -2.94
CA THR A 544 -28.26 1.82 -3.10
C THR A 544 -28.02 2.08 -4.57
N ILE A 545 -28.22 3.33 -5.01
CA ILE A 545 -27.83 3.78 -6.34
C ILE A 545 -27.02 5.06 -6.17
N ASN A 546 -25.78 5.04 -6.60
CA ASN A 546 -24.90 6.21 -6.61
C ASN A 546 -24.52 6.54 -8.04
N THR A 547 -24.72 7.79 -8.43
CA THR A 547 -24.26 8.29 -9.73
C THR A 547 -23.44 9.53 -9.47
N THR A 548 -22.17 9.51 -9.86
CA THR A 548 -21.27 10.65 -9.79
C THR A 548 -20.85 11.04 -11.20
N LEU A 549 -21.14 12.26 -11.57
CA LEU A 549 -20.60 12.91 -12.76
C LEU A 549 -19.56 13.94 -12.30
N THR A 550 -18.31 13.78 -12.70
CA THR A 550 -17.25 14.76 -12.52
C THR A 550 -16.99 15.43 -13.88
N PRO A 551 -17.68 16.53 -14.19
CA PRO A 551 -17.51 17.23 -15.47
C PRO A 551 -16.23 18.05 -15.52
N ILE A 552 -15.66 18.38 -14.37
CA ILE A 552 -14.46 19.20 -14.23
C ILE A 552 -13.51 18.50 -13.30
N GLN A 553 -12.40 18.02 -13.85
CA GLN A 553 -11.18 17.65 -13.13
C GLN A 553 -10.03 18.17 -13.96
N ILE A 554 -9.49 19.30 -13.54
CA ILE A 554 -8.50 20.06 -14.28
C ILE A 554 -7.20 20.07 -13.49
N GLN A 555 -6.09 19.77 -14.18
CA GLN A 555 -4.75 20.01 -13.67
C GLN A 555 -4.08 21.12 -14.48
N PHE A 556 -3.52 22.09 -13.77
CA PHE A 556 -2.76 23.18 -14.36
C PHE A 556 -1.29 22.81 -14.54
N GLU A 557 -0.60 23.46 -15.48
CA GLU A 557 0.87 23.27 -15.65
C GLU A 557 1.65 23.64 -14.38
N SER A 558 1.17 24.61 -13.63
CA SER A 558 1.74 25.03 -12.33
C SER A 558 1.50 24.04 -11.19
N GLY A 559 0.72 22.95 -11.43
CA GLY A 559 0.51 21.83 -10.52
C GLY A 559 -0.74 21.93 -9.64
N GLU A 560 -1.49 23.05 -9.70
CA GLU A 560 -2.78 23.15 -9.01
C GLU A 560 -3.82 22.23 -9.65
N GLN A 561 -4.83 21.83 -8.86
CA GLN A 561 -5.93 21.00 -9.32
C GLN A 561 -7.28 21.61 -8.90
N ILE A 562 -8.27 21.44 -9.75
CA ILE A 562 -9.67 21.78 -9.47
C ILE A 562 -10.52 20.59 -9.85
N GLU A 563 -11.35 20.14 -8.91
CA GLU A 563 -12.38 19.14 -9.19
C GLU A 563 -13.77 19.69 -8.83
N PHE A 564 -14.76 19.36 -9.66
CA PHE A 564 -16.17 19.60 -9.38
C PHE A 564 -16.96 18.36 -9.76
N SER A 565 -17.79 17.86 -8.84
CA SER A 565 -18.62 16.69 -9.06
C SER A 565 -20.08 16.93 -8.67
N ILE A 566 -20.97 16.22 -9.35
CA ILE A 566 -22.41 16.18 -9.09
C ILE A 566 -22.79 14.77 -8.74
N ASN A 567 -23.42 14.59 -7.59
CA ASN A 567 -23.80 13.30 -7.04
C ASN A 567 -25.33 13.17 -7.00
N ARG A 568 -25.82 11.99 -7.38
CA ARG A 568 -27.22 11.59 -7.18
C ARG A 568 -27.23 10.27 -6.46
N ASN A 569 -27.80 10.27 -5.25
CA ASN A 569 -27.80 9.13 -4.36
C ASN A 569 -29.23 8.65 -4.11
N PHE A 570 -29.43 7.34 -4.09
CA PHE A 570 -30.63 6.66 -3.62
C PHE A 570 -30.20 5.63 -2.58
N GLU A 571 -30.86 5.64 -1.44
CA GLU A 571 -30.62 4.66 -0.38
C GLU A 571 -31.95 4.15 0.15
N ARG A 572 -32.09 2.82 0.32
CA ARG A 572 -33.22 2.16 0.96
C ARG A 572 -32.74 1.52 2.26
N ILE A 573 -33.39 1.85 3.34
CA ILE A 573 -33.11 1.34 4.67
C ILE A 573 -34.28 0.50 5.14
N TYR A 574 -34.04 -0.70 5.58
CA TYR A 574 -35.06 -1.61 6.11
C TYR A 574 -35.18 -1.52 7.64
N GLU A 575 -34.10 -1.21 8.32
CA GLU A 575 -34.04 -1.06 9.78
C GLU A 575 -33.44 0.30 10.12
N GLY A 576 -34.02 0.98 11.12
CA GLY A 576 -33.47 2.24 11.60
C GLY A 576 -32.09 2.05 12.23
N PHE A 577 -31.24 3.08 12.13
CA PHE A 577 -29.95 3.07 12.77
C PHE A 577 -29.64 4.44 13.39
N ASP A 578 -28.89 4.42 14.48
CA ASP A 578 -28.38 5.60 15.16
C ASP A 578 -27.10 6.11 14.46
N ILE A 579 -27.17 7.33 13.92
CA ILE A 579 -26.05 7.90 13.14
C ILE A 579 -24.90 8.40 14.02
N LEU A 580 -25.21 8.89 15.23
CA LEU A 580 -24.23 9.37 16.21
C LEU A 580 -23.77 8.26 17.17
N ARG A 581 -24.50 7.14 17.22
CA ARG A 581 -24.24 5.98 18.10
C ARG A 581 -24.36 6.29 19.60
N ASP A 582 -25.10 7.33 19.93
CA ASP A 582 -25.37 7.78 21.30
C ASP A 582 -26.88 7.72 21.66
N GLY A 583 -27.71 7.25 20.74
CA GLY A 583 -29.16 7.13 20.90
C GLY A 583 -29.95 8.39 20.55
N THR A 584 -29.29 9.46 20.13
CA THR A 584 -29.95 10.76 19.94
C THR A 584 -30.53 11.00 18.56
N VAL A 585 -29.87 10.45 17.50
CA VAL A 585 -30.28 10.71 16.11
C VAL A 585 -30.48 9.41 15.34
N ILE A 586 -31.75 9.00 15.23
CA ILE A 586 -32.12 7.73 14.57
C ILE A 586 -32.66 8.01 13.16
N ILE A 587 -31.99 7.48 12.16
CA ILE A 587 -32.47 7.46 10.78
C ILE A 587 -33.48 6.32 10.63
N LEU A 588 -34.71 6.65 10.25
CA LEU A 588 -35.80 5.69 10.17
C LEU A 588 -35.71 4.81 8.91
N PRO A 589 -36.41 3.64 8.87
CA PRO A 589 -36.56 2.86 7.65
C PRO A 589 -37.27 3.70 6.56
N GLY A 590 -36.77 3.60 5.32
CA GLY A 590 -37.34 4.42 4.24
C GLY A 590 -36.56 4.36 2.93
N LYS A 591 -37.01 5.16 1.97
CA LYS A 591 -36.34 5.38 0.68
C LYS A 591 -35.96 6.85 0.57
N TYR A 592 -34.67 7.09 0.45
CA TYR A 592 -34.06 8.42 0.42
C TYR A 592 -33.49 8.70 -0.96
N LYS A 593 -33.75 9.88 -1.50
CA LYS A 593 -33.22 10.31 -2.81
C LYS A 593 -32.61 11.69 -2.64
N ASN A 594 -31.33 11.78 -2.84
CA ASN A 594 -30.58 12.98 -2.58
C ASN A 594 -29.75 13.38 -3.80
N TRP A 595 -29.48 14.67 -3.92
CA TRP A 595 -28.55 15.26 -4.83
C TRP A 595 -27.47 15.95 -4.01
N GLY A 596 -26.27 16.00 -4.56
CA GLY A 596 -25.16 16.73 -3.96
C GLY A 596 -24.24 17.29 -5.01
N VAL A 597 -23.47 18.26 -4.59
CA VAL A 597 -22.33 18.81 -5.35
C VAL A 597 -21.11 18.83 -4.42
N ASN A 598 -19.95 18.59 -5.01
CA ASN A 598 -18.67 18.67 -4.32
C ASN A 598 -17.70 19.47 -5.17
N GLY A 599 -16.96 20.37 -4.56
CA GLY A 599 -15.90 21.14 -5.18
C GLY A 599 -14.63 21.06 -4.38
N GLU A 600 -13.51 20.84 -5.05
CA GLU A 600 -12.19 20.71 -4.46
C GLU A 600 -11.21 21.61 -5.21
N PHE A 601 -10.33 22.26 -4.47
CA PHE A 601 -9.19 22.99 -4.97
C PHE A 601 -7.94 22.59 -4.20
N GLU A 602 -6.94 22.12 -4.89
CA GLU A 602 -5.64 21.76 -4.33
C GLU A 602 -4.55 22.66 -4.95
N THR A 603 -3.70 23.20 -4.10
CA THR A 603 -2.48 23.89 -4.55
C THR A 603 -1.40 22.88 -4.93
N ALA A 604 -0.45 23.28 -5.77
CA ALA A 604 0.66 22.40 -6.13
C ALA A 604 1.38 21.86 -4.88
N GLY A 605 1.36 20.54 -4.73
CA GLY A 605 1.84 19.82 -3.53
C GLY A 605 3.35 20.00 -3.26
N PHE A 606 4.13 20.44 -4.25
CA PHE A 606 5.58 20.67 -4.13
C PHE A 606 5.94 22.08 -3.58
N ARG A 607 4.97 22.95 -3.33
CA ARG A 607 5.24 24.27 -2.74
C ARG A 607 5.64 24.14 -1.27
N LYS A 608 6.42 25.12 -0.77
CA LYS A 608 6.75 25.21 0.68
C LYS A 608 5.52 25.32 1.56
N ILE A 609 4.46 25.92 1.05
CA ILE A 609 3.13 25.97 1.65
C ILE A 609 2.17 25.44 0.60
N SER A 610 1.48 24.36 0.91
CA SER A 610 0.44 23.74 0.09
C SER A 610 -0.80 23.49 0.91
N GLY A 611 -1.95 23.39 0.26
CA GLY A 611 -3.20 23.11 0.94
C GLY A 611 -4.29 22.72 -0.03
N GLU A 612 -5.35 22.16 0.55
CA GLU A 612 -6.53 21.69 -0.11
C GLU A 612 -7.75 22.27 0.61
N ILE A 613 -8.75 22.64 -0.15
CA ILE A 613 -10.08 22.97 0.32
C ILE A 613 -11.09 22.12 -0.44
N GLU A 614 -11.87 21.36 0.29
CA GLU A 614 -13.00 20.59 -0.23
C GLU A 614 -14.29 21.09 0.42
N TYR A 615 -15.31 21.37 -0.38
CA TYR A 615 -16.62 21.74 0.10
C TYR A 615 -17.71 20.94 -0.61
N GLY A 616 -18.55 20.25 0.19
CA GLY A 616 -19.69 19.47 -0.26
C GLY A 616 -20.99 20.03 0.29
N TYR A 617 -22.02 20.10 -0.57
CA TYR A 617 -23.40 20.31 -0.16
C TYR A 617 -24.28 19.20 -0.74
N GLU A 618 -24.96 18.48 0.11
CA GLU A 618 -25.78 17.35 -0.34
C GLU A 618 -27.07 17.21 0.47
N GLY A 619 -28.08 16.63 -0.13
CA GLY A 619 -29.19 16.06 0.61
C GLY A 619 -28.68 14.88 1.47
N PHE A 620 -29.08 14.79 2.71
CA PHE A 620 -28.61 13.82 3.67
C PHE A 620 -29.79 13.22 4.43
N TRP A 621 -30.14 11.97 4.06
CA TRP A 621 -31.35 11.28 4.53
C TRP A 621 -32.62 12.13 4.26
N THR A 622 -33.23 12.67 5.32
CA THR A 622 -34.42 13.53 5.25
C THR A 622 -34.11 15.03 5.22
N GLY A 623 -32.83 15.38 5.39
CA GLY A 623 -32.36 16.75 5.47
C GLY A 623 -31.20 17.06 4.54
N THR A 624 -30.23 17.84 5.02
CA THR A 624 -29.05 18.28 4.27
C THR A 624 -27.78 18.13 5.09
N ARG A 625 -26.65 18.02 4.40
CA ARG A 625 -25.29 18.06 4.97
C ARG A 625 -24.43 19.05 4.20
N GLN A 626 -23.75 19.88 4.94
CA GLN A 626 -22.62 20.68 4.46
C GLN A 626 -21.36 20.10 5.05
N ALA A 627 -20.39 19.78 4.20
CA ALA A 627 -19.09 19.27 4.62
C ALA A 627 -18.00 20.21 4.14
N LEU A 628 -17.09 20.60 5.02
CA LEU A 628 -15.92 21.40 4.71
C LEU A 628 -14.68 20.66 5.21
N GLN A 629 -13.71 20.45 4.34
CA GLN A 629 -12.40 19.96 4.71
C GLN A 629 -11.35 20.98 4.31
N LEU A 630 -10.46 21.30 5.24
CA LEU A 630 -9.30 22.15 5.01
C LEU A 630 -8.06 21.39 5.40
N GLU A 631 -7.14 21.25 4.46
CA GLU A 631 -5.81 20.69 4.71
C GLU A 631 -4.74 21.71 4.37
N GLY A 632 -3.72 21.84 5.22
CA GLY A 632 -2.57 22.69 5.00
C GLY A 632 -1.29 21.98 5.39
N THR A 633 -0.24 22.14 4.57
CA THR A 633 1.09 21.63 4.85
C THR A 633 2.12 22.74 4.67
N ILE A 634 3.02 22.86 5.66
CA ILE A 634 4.14 23.82 5.65
C ILE A 634 5.45 23.03 5.73
N ARG A 635 6.38 23.34 4.81
CA ARG A 635 7.72 22.73 4.71
C ARG A 635 8.80 23.82 4.84
N PRO A 636 9.07 24.30 6.07
CA PRO A 636 9.97 25.44 6.28
C PRO A 636 11.43 25.11 5.95
N PHE A 637 11.85 23.87 6.25
CA PHE A 637 13.21 23.36 6.05
C PHE A 637 13.16 21.90 5.57
N ILE A 638 14.25 21.44 4.99
CA ILE A 638 14.45 20.03 4.62
C ILE A 638 14.31 19.16 5.87
N GLY A 639 13.45 18.15 5.83
CA GLY A 639 13.16 17.24 6.95
C GLY A 639 12.11 17.75 7.93
N ILE A 640 11.51 18.94 7.74
CA ILE A 640 10.43 19.43 8.60
C ILE A 640 9.15 19.58 7.78
N ASN A 641 8.15 18.78 8.13
CA ASN A 641 6.83 18.81 7.51
C ASN A 641 5.76 18.93 8.61
N LEU A 642 5.00 20.01 8.57
CA LEU A 642 3.92 20.30 9.50
C LEU A 642 2.63 20.32 8.71
N SER A 643 1.67 19.45 9.03
CA SER A 643 0.36 19.44 8.38
C SER A 643 -0.77 19.59 9.42
N ALA A 644 -1.83 20.24 9.02
CA ALA A 644 -3.07 20.36 9.79
C ALA A 644 -4.24 20.04 8.86
N ASN A 645 -5.17 19.24 9.36
CA ASN A 645 -6.43 18.92 8.69
C ASN A 645 -7.58 19.25 9.65
N TRP A 646 -8.59 19.95 9.13
CA TRP A 646 -9.85 20.19 9.82
C TRP A 646 -10.98 19.72 8.93
N SER A 647 -11.78 18.77 9.44
CA SER A 647 -12.98 18.27 8.79
C SER A 647 -14.18 18.69 9.63
N ASN A 648 -15.11 19.40 9.01
CA ASN A 648 -16.37 19.85 9.60
C ASN A 648 -17.54 19.27 8.83
N SER A 649 -18.56 18.80 9.51
CA SER A 649 -19.85 18.44 8.89
C SER A 649 -20.99 19.06 9.70
N TYR A 650 -21.78 19.93 9.07
CA TYR A 650 -23.03 20.45 9.59
C TYR A 650 -24.19 19.67 8.96
N VAL A 651 -24.96 19.00 9.79
CA VAL A 651 -26.13 18.20 9.38
C VAL A 651 -27.38 18.84 9.93
N GLU A 652 -28.36 19.07 9.06
CA GLU A 652 -29.69 19.58 9.39
C GLU A 652 -30.74 18.55 8.98
N LEU A 653 -31.40 17.98 9.96
CA LEU A 653 -32.51 17.04 9.79
C LEU A 653 -33.80 17.71 10.29
N PRO A 654 -35.02 17.28 9.88
CA PRO A 654 -36.24 17.88 10.33
C PRO A 654 -36.44 17.94 11.85
N GLU A 655 -35.88 16.96 12.56
CA GLU A 655 -36.04 16.82 14.01
C GLU A 655 -34.89 17.44 14.79
N THR A 656 -33.71 17.60 14.18
CA THR A 656 -32.50 18.05 14.90
C THR A 656 -31.41 18.53 13.91
N SER A 657 -30.49 19.31 14.45
CA SER A 657 -29.25 19.65 13.73
C SER A 657 -28.04 19.38 14.64
N PHE A 658 -26.94 18.98 14.03
CA PHE A 658 -25.70 18.77 14.74
C PHE A 658 -24.50 19.12 13.86
N THR A 659 -23.38 19.38 14.51
CA THR A 659 -22.10 19.62 13.86
C THR A 659 -21.08 18.62 14.38
N THR A 660 -20.21 18.13 13.50
CA THR A 660 -19.05 17.33 13.90
C THR A 660 -17.77 18.00 13.43
N ASN A 661 -16.75 18.03 14.29
CA ASN A 661 -15.43 18.57 13.98
C ASN A 661 -14.35 17.55 14.30
N LEU A 662 -13.44 17.37 13.38
CA LEU A 662 -12.22 16.58 13.58
C LEU A 662 -11.01 17.44 13.21
N PHE A 663 -10.12 17.64 14.17
CA PHE A 663 -8.85 18.33 13.99
C PHE A 663 -7.72 17.32 14.09
N VAL A 664 -6.82 17.31 13.12
CA VAL A 664 -5.60 16.48 13.12
C VAL A 664 -4.42 17.37 12.79
N VAL A 665 -3.44 17.42 13.68
CA VAL A 665 -2.17 18.09 13.44
C VAL A 665 -1.06 17.05 13.47
N ARG A 666 -0.26 17.01 12.43
CA ARG A 666 0.90 16.11 12.31
C ARG A 666 2.16 16.94 12.14
N SER A 667 3.17 16.63 12.93
CA SER A 667 4.51 17.21 12.86
C SER A 667 5.51 16.08 12.61
N ASN A 668 6.21 16.14 11.47
CA ASN A 668 7.32 15.25 11.14
C ASN A 668 8.60 16.08 11.15
N ILE A 669 9.55 15.71 12.02
CA ILE A 669 10.85 16.37 12.17
C ILE A 669 11.92 15.29 11.97
N ASP A 670 12.49 15.24 10.78
CA ASP A 670 13.48 14.26 10.36
C ASP A 670 14.86 14.93 10.32
N LEU A 671 15.64 14.78 11.39
CA LEU A 671 16.96 15.40 11.52
C LEU A 671 17.95 14.82 10.50
N THR A 672 17.92 13.49 10.35
CA THR A 672 18.68 12.74 9.35
C THR A 672 17.77 11.65 8.75
N PRO A 673 18.16 10.93 7.70
CA PRO A 673 17.43 9.76 7.25
C PRO A 673 17.22 8.68 8.33
N ASP A 674 18.07 8.67 9.36
CA ASP A 674 18.10 7.68 10.42
C ASP A 674 17.54 8.17 11.77
N ILE A 675 17.26 9.48 11.93
CA ILE A 675 16.72 10.07 13.17
C ILE A 675 15.47 10.87 12.83
N ALA A 676 14.32 10.38 13.29
CA ALA A 676 13.00 10.94 13.00
C ALA A 676 12.15 11.11 14.27
N PHE A 677 11.40 12.19 14.32
CA PHE A 677 10.37 12.43 15.33
C PHE A 677 9.02 12.69 14.66
N THR A 678 8.00 11.99 15.11
CA THR A 678 6.61 12.16 14.65
C THR A 678 5.74 12.54 15.85
N GLN A 679 4.95 13.60 15.70
CA GLN A 679 3.90 13.95 16.63
C GLN A 679 2.56 14.01 15.90
N ILE A 680 1.52 13.46 16.52
CA ILE A 680 0.14 13.55 16.04
C ILE A 680 -0.73 14.02 17.20
N VAL A 681 -1.51 15.07 16.96
CA VAL A 681 -2.53 15.58 17.88
C VAL A 681 -3.87 15.49 17.16
N GLN A 682 -4.86 14.85 17.78
CA GLN A 682 -6.18 14.64 17.18
C GLN A 682 -7.26 15.03 18.20
N TYR A 683 -8.20 15.86 17.80
CA TYR A 683 -9.38 16.18 18.58
C TYR A 683 -10.65 15.91 17.78
N ASP A 684 -11.56 15.18 18.35
CA ASP A 684 -12.85 14.78 17.79
C ASP A 684 -13.94 15.22 18.78
N ASP A 685 -14.76 16.18 18.37
CA ASP A 685 -15.80 16.76 19.22
C ASP A 685 -17.00 15.81 19.44
N LEU A 686 -17.23 14.84 18.54
CA LEU A 686 -18.30 13.85 18.71
C LEU A 686 -17.98 12.87 19.85
N SER A 687 -16.74 12.41 19.94
CA SER A 687 -16.27 11.54 21.04
C SER A 687 -15.72 12.34 22.23
N GLU A 688 -15.59 13.67 22.12
CA GLU A 688 -15.00 14.56 23.10
C GLU A 688 -13.57 14.16 23.49
N LEU A 689 -12.84 13.54 22.56
CA LEU A 689 -11.53 12.97 22.82
C LEU A 689 -10.40 13.77 22.18
N LEU A 690 -9.44 14.19 23.03
CA LEU A 690 -8.14 14.70 22.59
C LEU A 690 -7.09 13.60 22.71
N GLY A 691 -6.41 13.28 21.61
CA GLY A 691 -5.31 12.30 21.55
C GLY A 691 -3.99 12.97 21.21
N LEU A 692 -2.93 12.60 21.91
CA LEU A 692 -1.55 12.94 21.60
C LEU A 692 -0.76 11.66 21.40
N TYR A 693 0.00 11.61 20.31
CA TYR A 693 0.95 10.55 20.01
C TYR A 693 2.30 11.16 19.62
N ASN A 694 3.37 10.65 20.21
CA ASN A 694 4.75 11.03 19.90
C ASN A 694 5.56 9.76 19.67
N ARG A 695 6.37 9.74 18.59
CA ARG A 695 7.31 8.66 18.31
C ARG A 695 8.65 9.25 17.90
N PHE A 696 9.68 8.91 18.64
CA PHE A 696 11.07 9.10 18.25
C PHE A 696 11.62 7.76 17.73
N ARG A 697 12.28 7.77 16.58
CA ARG A 697 12.99 6.63 16.00
C ARG A 697 14.44 7.02 15.73
N TRP A 698 15.34 6.17 16.14
CA TRP A 698 16.74 6.22 15.76
C TRP A 698 17.17 4.88 15.19
N THR A 699 17.47 4.85 13.90
CA THR A 699 18.07 3.71 13.21
C THR A 699 19.59 3.74 13.45
N ILE A 700 20.07 2.90 14.36
CA ILE A 700 21.47 2.84 14.78
C ILE A 700 22.33 2.28 13.66
N THR A 701 21.87 1.18 13.08
CA THR A 701 22.37 0.58 11.83
C THR A 701 21.17 0.08 11.04
N PRO A 702 21.26 -0.06 9.71
CA PRO A 702 20.14 -0.54 8.93
C PRO A 702 19.51 -1.82 9.50
N GLY A 703 18.22 -1.78 9.84
CA GLY A 703 17.46 -2.87 10.46
C GLY A 703 17.53 -2.93 12.00
N SER A 704 18.29 -2.03 12.67
CA SER A 704 18.41 -1.98 14.13
C SER A 704 17.97 -0.60 14.63
N ASP A 705 16.93 -0.57 15.45
CA ASP A 705 16.23 0.68 15.81
C ASP A 705 16.07 0.82 17.33
N LEU A 706 16.09 2.06 17.79
CA LEU A 706 15.58 2.50 19.07
C LEU A 706 14.30 3.29 18.84
N PHE A 707 13.22 2.88 19.50
CA PHE A 707 11.95 3.63 19.54
C PHE A 707 11.66 4.14 20.93
N LEU A 708 11.22 5.41 21.01
CA LEU A 708 10.60 5.98 22.21
C LEU A 708 9.19 6.43 21.78
N VAL A 709 8.18 5.84 22.39
CA VAL A 709 6.78 6.12 22.06
C VAL A 709 6.08 6.65 23.30
N PHE A 710 5.31 7.71 23.13
CA PHE A 710 4.44 8.25 24.16
C PHE A 710 3.09 8.62 23.57
N SER A 711 2.02 8.04 24.10
CA SER A 711 0.63 8.40 23.78
C SER A 711 -0.14 8.80 25.02
N ARG A 712 -1.13 9.68 24.83
CA ARG A 712 -2.05 10.07 25.89
C ARG A 712 -3.38 10.50 25.29
N ASN A 713 -4.45 10.04 25.92
CA ASN A 713 -5.82 10.41 25.58
C ASN A 713 -6.46 11.15 26.76
N TRP A 714 -7.22 12.19 26.44
CA TRP A 714 -8.04 12.94 27.39
C TRP A 714 -9.46 12.98 26.88
N ILE A 715 -10.41 12.97 27.80
CA ILE A 715 -11.80 13.34 27.53
C ILE A 715 -12.01 14.80 27.89
N ASP A 716 -12.71 15.52 27.03
CA ASP A 716 -13.15 16.89 27.27
C ASP A 716 -14.49 16.85 27.98
N THR A 717 -14.53 17.26 29.25
CA THR A 717 -15.78 17.30 30.05
C THR A 717 -16.48 18.67 29.94
N GLY A 718 -16.08 19.51 28.99
CA GLY A 718 -16.55 20.88 28.80
C GLY A 718 -15.94 21.89 29.79
N ASN A 719 -15.45 21.44 30.95
CA ASN A 719 -14.81 22.29 31.98
C ASN A 719 -13.30 22.03 32.08
N ARG A 720 -12.84 20.84 31.75
CA ARG A 720 -11.43 20.44 31.84
C ARG A 720 -11.15 19.21 30.98
N LEU A 721 -9.90 19.05 30.60
CA LEU A 721 -9.38 17.83 29.98
C LEU A 721 -8.99 16.83 31.07
N GLU A 722 -9.66 15.67 31.11
CA GLU A 722 -9.35 14.60 32.04
C GLU A 722 -8.60 13.48 31.31
N ALA A 723 -7.41 13.13 31.82
CA ALA A 723 -6.62 12.05 31.23
C ALA A 723 -7.25 10.70 31.53
N ILE A 724 -7.65 9.98 30.48
CA ILE A 724 -8.27 8.66 30.57
C ILE A 724 -7.28 7.52 30.31
N GLU A 725 -6.26 7.79 29.49
CA GLU A 725 -5.27 6.78 29.12
C GLU A 725 -3.92 7.44 28.82
N SER A 726 -2.83 6.78 29.18
CA SER A 726 -1.49 7.14 28.67
C SER A 726 -0.60 5.92 28.60
N GLN A 727 0.28 5.89 27.61
CA GLN A 727 1.27 4.84 27.44
C GLN A 727 2.62 5.46 27.11
N ALA A 728 3.67 4.95 27.75
CA ALA A 728 5.05 5.24 27.40
C ALA A 728 5.76 3.91 27.14
N ALA A 729 6.40 3.79 26.00
CA ALA A 729 7.13 2.58 25.63
C ALA A 729 8.53 2.92 25.11
N VAL A 730 9.47 2.05 25.44
CA VAL A 730 10.84 2.05 24.91
C VAL A 730 11.04 0.68 24.26
N LYS A 731 11.38 0.64 22.99
CA LYS A 731 11.70 -0.59 22.27
C LYS A 731 13.07 -0.48 21.62
N VAL A 732 13.87 -1.52 21.77
CA VAL A 732 15.16 -1.67 21.09
C VAL A 732 15.15 -2.98 20.34
N ASN A 733 15.54 -2.95 19.08
CA ASN A 733 15.83 -4.16 18.31
C ASN A 733 17.23 -4.07 17.70
N TYR A 734 17.82 -5.23 17.45
CA TYR A 734 19.11 -5.33 16.78
C TYR A 734 19.10 -6.47 15.77
N THR A 735 19.52 -6.20 14.53
CA THR A 735 19.53 -7.19 13.46
C THR A 735 20.92 -7.73 13.21
N TYR A 736 21.08 -9.04 13.41
CA TYR A 736 22.27 -9.81 13.05
C TYR A 736 22.01 -10.53 11.73
N ARG A 737 22.96 -10.43 10.78
CA ARG A 737 22.91 -11.10 9.49
C ARG A 737 24.17 -11.91 9.27
N PHE A 738 23.99 -13.15 8.79
CA PHE A 738 25.06 -14.13 8.59
C PHE A 738 25.20 -14.52 7.12
#